data_0fd6056adb1dd6ac78d014b3c3eed02e
#
_entry.id   0fd6056adb1dd6ac78d014b3c3eed02e
#
_cell.length_a   1.000
_cell.length_b   1.000
_cell.length_c   1.000
_cell.angle_alpha   90.00
_cell.angle_beta   90.00
_cell.angle_gamma   90.00
#
_symmetry.space_group_name_H-M   'P 1'
#
loop_
_entity.id
_entity.type
_entity.pdbx_description
1 polymer ?
#
loop_
_entity_poly.entity_id
_entity_poly.type
_entity_poly.pdbx_seq_one_letter_code
_entity_poly.pdbx_strand_id
1 'polypeptide(L)'
;MKPWKVQWSRVRSLQINKHTGSNRKLFDFAGACKVKIDYDKYRSSRDNYLTGLNNYTVFQKFSNFRWPAWINAITDTSLGASSLVPHMLVNSVMRDCLYFTNFLSDDGLYIDPAGMMSPSYDHWSLETWIVEGRALYRPAVEWDRVRQERDTKNSVIHTIWENDVCKLRQTMYGARGAADEAVVETECSLKERKNASLLFVVRPYDQHNLGGLESVEYLKELQCMAVNGRKSLCLAVKPDFFFSGGGEECRDIDPWGGGTGQGRSASPFGMATLAAGYTLKKGDNRMVLRIAIDSRAELKGGKYDYERVREDFTAFSSMRIRNGANLGIPDRQLQNWFYGSKISLLNFSLKNIIRENGSIDYRAAFYIIFGCNRMGYFTESLRYIDFCIKGFAADEKNLTFDMVIDACAMIDSIADYFIHVRDTGFLQGRFEFIKRKALLLYNYSRKLKKFGSHGRNSLEFYYIAEDHPFDLIRISHALAQYSYLARCLGIFGDETRFRKEAGRIAVILAGAAFDRAEGLPENEFILYNLFAGYPFRIEGVTADHLRGLLERMRAYFGDATLFVKSLGVDTVSSLVAANNLIMMKDPKCDEIVRALMGTKSGTYVLPEFMNPSTGRASWGDGASMTASAMMFATIRNILFVDYPERLDLFPRPRPEWFEPGNEIKIDDMPSRFGLISLRMASTVNEIQVHFEKLPKFVPPDIMINLPFRTKIKLEDDFILKREDDMSYIINGWSSIVRFMRR
;
A
#
# COMPACT_ATOMS: atom_id res chain seq x y z
N MET A 1 -12.11 3.04 -35.84
CA MET A 1 -10.67 3.08 -35.53
C MET A 1 -10.19 1.70 -35.20
N LYS A 2 -9.12 1.20 -35.81
CA LYS A 2 -8.55 -0.12 -35.59
C LYS A 2 -7.22 0.00 -34.82
N PRO A 3 -7.21 0.43 -33.55
CA PRO A 3 -5.97 0.64 -32.78
C PRO A 3 -5.21 -0.68 -32.50
N TRP A 4 -5.91 -1.77 -32.50
CA TRP A 4 -5.44 -3.11 -32.11
C TRP A 4 -4.40 -3.72 -33.06
N LYS A 5 -4.58 -3.58 -34.39
CA LYS A 5 -3.61 -4.13 -35.35
C LYS A 5 -2.24 -3.44 -35.26
N VAL A 6 -2.24 -2.16 -34.98
CA VAL A 6 -0.99 -1.38 -34.88
C VAL A 6 -0.23 -1.69 -33.59
N GLN A 7 -0.93 -1.93 -32.50
CA GLN A 7 -0.31 -2.27 -31.20
C GLN A 7 0.26 -3.70 -31.17
N TRP A 8 -0.44 -4.68 -31.72
CA TRP A 8 0.08 -6.03 -31.89
C TRP A 8 1.37 -6.09 -32.72
N SER A 9 1.44 -5.31 -33.77
CA SER A 9 2.66 -5.23 -34.59
C SER A 9 3.83 -4.57 -33.84
N ARG A 10 3.55 -3.58 -32.99
CA ARG A 10 4.58 -2.94 -32.14
C ARG A 10 5.06 -3.84 -31.03
N VAL A 11 4.18 -4.54 -30.33
CA VAL A 11 4.57 -5.51 -29.30
C VAL A 11 5.41 -6.62 -29.90
N ARG A 12 5.02 -7.14 -31.09
CA ARG A 12 5.83 -8.11 -31.85
C ARG A 12 7.21 -7.56 -32.19
N SER A 13 7.32 -6.29 -32.56
CA SER A 13 8.59 -5.68 -32.96
C SER A 13 9.52 -5.33 -31.79
N LEU A 14 8.96 -5.00 -30.61
CA LEU A 14 9.74 -4.64 -29.41
C LEU A 14 10.30 -5.87 -28.68
N GLN A 15 9.66 -7.04 -28.80
CA GLN A 15 10.00 -8.23 -28.03
C GLN A 15 10.75 -9.31 -28.80
N ILE A 16 10.84 -9.20 -30.10
CA ILE A 16 11.63 -10.12 -30.92
C ILE A 16 13.06 -9.63 -30.92
N ASN A 17 13.80 -9.94 -29.87
CA ASN A 17 15.24 -9.92 -29.94
C ASN A 17 15.67 -10.90 -31.05
N LYS A 18 16.53 -10.44 -31.97
CA LYS A 18 16.95 -11.13 -33.19
C LYS A 18 17.54 -12.54 -32.99
N HIS A 19 17.64 -13.03 -31.76
CA HIS A 19 18.35 -14.26 -31.42
C HIS A 19 17.51 -15.51 -31.19
N THR A 20 16.16 -15.43 -31.16
CA THR A 20 15.37 -16.62 -30.85
C THR A 20 14.16 -16.77 -31.74
N GLY A 21 14.32 -17.55 -32.84
CA GLY A 21 13.22 -17.99 -33.69
C GLY A 21 12.13 -18.80 -32.97
N SER A 22 12.39 -19.30 -31.75
CA SER A 22 11.45 -20.01 -30.87
C SER A 22 10.48 -19.09 -30.13
N ASN A 23 10.88 -17.89 -29.75
CA ASN A 23 9.99 -16.93 -29.08
C ASN A 23 8.82 -16.49 -29.99
N ARG A 24 9.01 -16.49 -31.30
CA ARG A 24 7.99 -16.14 -32.28
C ARG A 24 6.76 -17.07 -32.18
N LYS A 25 6.98 -18.33 -31.84
CA LYS A 25 5.92 -19.34 -31.71
C LYS A 25 5.17 -19.24 -30.38
N LEU A 26 5.85 -18.83 -29.31
CA LEU A 26 5.24 -18.59 -28.01
C LEU A 26 4.27 -17.40 -28.01
N PHE A 27 4.53 -16.41 -28.89
CA PHE A 27 3.66 -15.25 -29.04
C PHE A 27 2.59 -15.42 -30.13
N ASP A 28 2.59 -16.52 -30.87
CA ASP A 28 1.48 -16.91 -31.73
C ASP A 28 0.40 -17.60 -30.89
N PHE A 29 -0.42 -16.80 -30.24
CA PHE A 29 -1.47 -17.30 -29.36
C PHE A 29 -2.46 -18.24 -30.05
N ALA A 30 -2.63 -18.13 -31.36
CA ALA A 30 -3.48 -19.06 -32.14
C ALA A 30 -2.84 -20.46 -32.26
N GLY A 31 -1.53 -20.52 -32.16
CA GLY A 31 -0.75 -21.77 -32.23
C GLY A 31 -0.25 -22.28 -30.89
N ALA A 32 -0.28 -21.48 -29.82
CA ALA A 32 0.38 -21.78 -28.55
C ALA A 32 -0.04 -23.13 -27.93
N CYS A 33 -1.31 -23.49 -28.06
CA CYS A 33 -1.83 -24.77 -27.56
C CYS A 33 -1.38 -25.99 -28.36
N LYS A 34 -0.77 -25.80 -29.54
CA LYS A 34 -0.37 -26.89 -30.47
C LYS A 34 1.13 -26.97 -30.75
N VAL A 35 1.91 -26.02 -30.17
CA VAL A 35 3.34 -25.92 -30.43
C VAL A 35 4.13 -26.67 -29.37
N LYS A 36 4.87 -27.67 -29.76
CA LYS A 36 5.87 -28.33 -28.93
C LYS A 36 7.00 -27.34 -28.63
N ILE A 37 7.15 -26.97 -27.37
CA ILE A 37 8.11 -25.96 -26.94
C ILE A 37 9.46 -26.67 -26.72
N ASP A 38 10.52 -26.11 -27.30
CA ASP A 38 11.88 -26.54 -27.03
C ASP A 38 12.33 -26.06 -25.65
N TYR A 39 12.53 -26.99 -24.74
CA TYR A 39 12.81 -26.72 -23.33
C TYR A 39 14.03 -25.82 -23.10
N ASP A 40 15.14 -26.12 -23.79
CA ASP A 40 16.38 -25.36 -23.57
C ASP A 40 16.29 -23.95 -24.08
N LYS A 41 15.59 -23.73 -25.18
CA LYS A 41 15.32 -22.38 -25.70
C LYS A 41 14.29 -21.64 -24.89
N TYR A 42 13.30 -22.31 -24.30
CA TYR A 42 12.34 -21.71 -23.43
C TYR A 42 12.97 -21.25 -22.12
N ARG A 43 13.80 -22.09 -21.51
CA ARG A 43 14.47 -21.76 -20.23
C ARG A 43 15.32 -20.51 -20.33
N SER A 44 16.01 -20.29 -21.44
CA SER A 44 16.82 -19.08 -21.67
C SER A 44 16.00 -17.83 -22.02
N SER A 45 14.75 -17.99 -22.45
CA SER A 45 13.88 -16.89 -22.90
C SER A 45 12.66 -16.65 -22.01
N ARG A 46 12.48 -17.46 -20.98
CA ARG A 46 11.32 -17.42 -20.08
C ARG A 46 11.14 -16.04 -19.46
N ASP A 47 12.19 -15.47 -18.88
CA ASP A 47 12.13 -14.17 -18.20
C ASP A 47 11.81 -13.05 -19.19
N ASN A 48 12.34 -13.11 -20.41
CA ASN A 48 12.00 -12.18 -21.48
C ASN A 48 10.54 -12.30 -21.91
N TYR A 49 10.01 -13.51 -21.97
CA TYR A 49 8.61 -13.78 -22.30
C TYR A 49 7.67 -13.26 -21.23
N LEU A 50 7.94 -13.57 -19.95
CA LEU A 50 7.15 -13.14 -18.81
C LEU A 50 7.18 -11.61 -18.66
N THR A 51 8.35 -11.00 -18.81
CA THR A 51 8.52 -9.55 -18.81
C THR A 51 7.75 -8.90 -19.96
N GLY A 52 7.77 -9.50 -21.13
CA GLY A 52 7.03 -9.02 -22.28
C GLY A 52 5.53 -9.04 -22.11
N LEU A 53 4.96 -10.14 -21.59
CA LEU A 53 3.54 -10.25 -21.26
C LEU A 53 3.13 -9.22 -20.19
N ASN A 54 3.95 -9.08 -19.18
CA ASN A 54 3.71 -8.14 -18.11
C ASN A 54 3.70 -6.69 -18.60
N ASN A 55 4.72 -6.32 -19.38
CA ASN A 55 4.81 -4.99 -20.00
C ASN A 55 3.63 -4.72 -20.95
N TYR A 56 3.20 -5.70 -21.71
CA TYR A 56 2.03 -5.57 -22.56
C TYR A 56 0.74 -5.35 -21.75
N THR A 57 0.54 -6.11 -20.69
CA THR A 57 -0.62 -5.96 -19.81
C THR A 57 -0.63 -4.59 -19.15
N VAL A 58 0.51 -4.13 -18.67
CA VAL A 58 0.70 -2.81 -18.10
C VAL A 58 0.40 -1.72 -19.13
N PHE A 59 1.00 -1.78 -20.32
CA PHE A 59 0.80 -0.81 -21.37
C PHE A 59 -0.68 -0.69 -21.79
N GLN A 60 -1.40 -1.79 -21.89
CA GLN A 60 -2.82 -1.76 -22.23
C GLN A 60 -3.68 -1.15 -21.10
N LYS A 61 -3.35 -1.42 -19.85
CA LYS A 61 -3.99 -0.77 -18.70
C LYS A 61 -3.79 0.73 -18.72
N PHE A 62 -2.59 1.18 -19.09
CA PHE A 62 -2.27 2.59 -19.21
C PHE A 62 -3.05 3.31 -20.29
N SER A 63 -3.15 2.71 -21.49
CA SER A 63 -3.71 3.37 -22.66
C SER A 63 -5.19 3.75 -22.51
N ASN A 64 -5.96 2.95 -21.78
CA ASN A 64 -7.44 3.07 -21.74
C ASN A 64 -8.04 2.83 -20.34
N PHE A 65 -7.23 2.58 -19.33
CA PHE A 65 -7.67 2.23 -17.97
C PHE A 65 -8.70 1.08 -17.94
N ARG A 66 -8.63 0.15 -18.90
CA ARG A 66 -9.52 -0.99 -19.03
C ARG A 66 -8.72 -2.27 -19.17
N TRP A 67 -9.37 -3.38 -18.91
CA TRP A 67 -8.80 -4.68 -19.20
C TRP A 67 -8.45 -4.80 -20.69
N PRO A 68 -7.28 -5.35 -21.04
CA PRO A 68 -6.98 -5.64 -22.43
C PRO A 68 -8.05 -6.56 -23.04
N ALA A 69 -8.43 -6.30 -24.31
CA ALA A 69 -9.48 -7.10 -24.95
C ALA A 69 -9.11 -8.60 -25.05
N TRP A 70 -7.82 -8.92 -25.10
CA TRP A 70 -7.35 -10.30 -25.12
C TRP A 70 -7.58 -11.01 -23.77
N ILE A 71 -7.55 -10.30 -22.62
CA ILE A 71 -7.97 -10.87 -21.33
C ILE A 71 -9.45 -11.21 -21.36
N ASN A 72 -10.30 -10.33 -21.88
CA ASN A 72 -11.71 -10.60 -22.04
C ASN A 72 -11.96 -11.83 -22.94
N ALA A 73 -11.21 -11.95 -24.04
CA ALA A 73 -11.30 -13.11 -24.94
C ALA A 73 -10.89 -14.43 -24.26
N ILE A 74 -9.96 -14.39 -23.31
CA ILE A 74 -9.51 -15.58 -22.55
C ILE A 74 -10.51 -15.94 -21.46
N THR A 75 -11.11 -14.91 -20.84
CA THR A 75 -12.09 -15.10 -19.78
C THR A 75 -13.49 -15.39 -20.31
N ASP A 76 -13.71 -15.23 -21.61
CA ASP A 76 -14.97 -15.53 -22.28
C ASP A 76 -15.14 -17.05 -22.43
N THR A 77 -15.86 -17.64 -21.51
CA THR A 77 -16.19 -19.07 -21.48
C THR A 77 -17.05 -19.52 -22.66
N SER A 78 -17.69 -18.59 -23.38
CA SER A 78 -18.52 -18.90 -24.57
C SER A 78 -17.67 -19.33 -25.76
N LEU A 79 -16.38 -19.00 -25.80
CA LEU A 79 -15.47 -19.34 -26.89
C LEU A 79 -14.93 -20.78 -26.83
N GLY A 80 -15.28 -21.55 -25.81
CA GLY A 80 -14.90 -22.95 -25.64
C GLY A 80 -13.42 -23.17 -25.25
N ALA A 81 -13.10 -24.37 -24.79
CA ALA A 81 -11.75 -24.75 -24.32
C ALA A 81 -10.66 -24.68 -25.41
N SER A 82 -11.03 -24.53 -26.67
CA SER A 82 -10.12 -24.38 -27.82
C SER A 82 -9.74 -22.91 -28.11
N SER A 83 -10.20 -21.98 -27.32
CA SER A 83 -9.95 -20.57 -27.58
C SER A 83 -8.50 -20.17 -27.33
N LEU A 84 -8.04 -19.40 -28.19
CA LEU A 84 -6.82 -18.70 -28.57
C LEU A 84 -5.68 -18.55 -27.55
N VAL A 85 -5.92 -18.69 -26.24
CA VAL A 85 -4.89 -18.62 -25.20
C VAL A 85 -5.28 -19.52 -24.04
N PRO A 86 -4.41 -20.42 -23.56
CA PRO A 86 -4.66 -21.21 -22.38
C PRO A 86 -4.97 -20.30 -21.18
N HIS A 87 -6.02 -20.62 -20.44
CA HIS A 87 -6.41 -19.86 -19.24
C HIS A 87 -5.27 -19.74 -18.22
N MET A 88 -4.34 -20.69 -18.22
CA MET A 88 -3.15 -20.70 -17.37
C MET A 88 -2.10 -19.66 -17.76
N LEU A 89 -2.13 -19.11 -18.98
CA LEU A 89 -1.11 -18.17 -19.45
C LEU A 89 -1.39 -16.71 -19.04
N VAL A 90 -2.54 -16.45 -18.45
CA VAL A 90 -2.95 -15.08 -18.16
C VAL A 90 -3.37 -14.95 -16.71
N ASN A 91 -2.71 -14.05 -16.04
CA ASN A 91 -3.19 -13.50 -14.81
C ASN A 91 -4.37 -12.55 -15.13
N SER A 92 -5.59 -13.05 -15.00
CA SER A 92 -6.82 -12.27 -15.16
C SER A 92 -7.07 -11.34 -13.97
N VAL A 93 -6.18 -11.34 -13.00
CA VAL A 93 -6.31 -10.67 -11.73
C VAL A 93 -6.09 -9.19 -11.86
N MET A 94 -6.90 -8.45 -11.18
CA MET A 94 -6.67 -7.03 -10.93
C MET A 94 -5.57 -6.87 -9.91
N ARG A 95 -4.54 -6.09 -10.22
CA ARG A 95 -3.49 -5.67 -9.29
C ARG A 95 -4.02 -4.77 -8.19
N ASP A 96 -4.94 -5.28 -7.40
CA ASP A 96 -5.64 -4.56 -6.33
C ASP A 96 -5.66 -5.40 -5.07
N CYS A 97 -4.53 -6.04 -4.81
CA CYS A 97 -4.40 -7.03 -3.77
C CYS A 97 -4.34 -6.41 -2.38
N LEU A 98 -4.97 -7.08 -1.43
CA LEU A 98 -4.63 -6.93 -0.02
C LEU A 98 -3.32 -7.67 0.24
N TYR A 99 -2.47 -7.11 1.08
CA TYR A 99 -1.34 -7.85 1.64
C TYR A 99 -1.69 -8.28 3.06
N PHE A 100 -1.57 -9.57 3.32
CA PHE A 100 -1.94 -10.19 4.57
C PHE A 100 -0.77 -10.94 5.19
N THR A 101 -0.55 -10.72 6.47
CA THR A 101 0.35 -11.49 7.33
C THR A 101 -0.34 -11.79 8.65
N ASN A 102 0.28 -12.58 9.52
CA ASN A 102 -0.13 -12.72 10.91
C ASN A 102 0.48 -11.65 11.84
N PHE A 103 0.91 -10.50 11.29
CA PHE A 103 1.60 -9.38 11.94
C PHE A 103 3.02 -9.68 12.46
N LEU A 104 3.56 -10.86 12.26
CA LEU A 104 4.90 -11.25 12.72
C LEU A 104 5.72 -11.97 11.65
N SER A 105 5.08 -12.44 10.58
CA SER A 105 5.75 -13.11 9.47
C SER A 105 6.56 -12.13 8.64
N ASP A 106 7.70 -12.60 8.14
CA ASP A 106 8.49 -11.85 7.16
C ASP A 106 7.90 -11.92 5.75
N ASP A 107 7.17 -12.98 5.43
CA ASP A 107 6.42 -13.17 4.19
C ASP A 107 4.91 -13.03 4.43
N GLY A 108 4.12 -12.96 3.36
CA GLY A 108 2.67 -12.83 3.43
C GLY A 108 1.95 -13.44 2.23
N LEU A 109 0.66 -13.17 2.17
CA LEU A 109 -0.20 -13.51 1.05
C LEU A 109 -0.72 -12.25 0.39
N TYR A 110 -0.67 -12.21 -0.92
CA TYR A 110 -1.45 -11.28 -1.73
C TYR A 110 -2.83 -11.90 -1.99
N ILE A 111 -3.87 -11.11 -1.75
CA ILE A 111 -5.26 -11.54 -1.95
C ILE A 111 -5.91 -10.53 -2.87
N ASP A 112 -6.28 -10.98 -4.07
CA ASP A 112 -6.92 -10.12 -5.04
C ASP A 112 -8.41 -9.87 -4.71
N PRO A 113 -9.06 -8.90 -5.35
CA PRO A 113 -10.48 -8.63 -5.12
C PRO A 113 -11.43 -9.79 -5.40
N ALA A 114 -11.01 -10.75 -6.22
CA ALA A 114 -11.80 -11.95 -6.54
C ALA A 114 -11.55 -13.13 -5.60
N GLY A 115 -10.64 -12.97 -4.62
CA GLY A 115 -10.31 -14.01 -3.64
C GLY A 115 -9.21 -14.97 -4.09
N MET A 116 -8.48 -14.65 -5.18
CA MET A 116 -7.23 -15.36 -5.48
C MET A 116 -6.20 -15.07 -4.40
N MET A 117 -5.45 -16.07 -4.00
CA MET A 117 -4.40 -15.96 -2.97
C MET A 117 -3.06 -16.39 -3.57
N SER A 118 -2.02 -15.58 -3.35
CA SER A 118 -0.67 -15.84 -3.82
C SER A 118 0.36 -15.58 -2.72
N PRO A 119 1.20 -16.55 -2.35
CA PRO A 119 2.29 -16.33 -1.41
C PRO A 119 3.31 -15.33 -1.96
N SER A 120 3.80 -14.42 -1.11
CA SER A 120 4.79 -13.41 -1.52
C SER A 120 6.18 -13.98 -1.80
N TYR A 121 6.44 -15.21 -1.40
CA TYR A 121 7.75 -15.88 -1.53
C TYR A 121 7.87 -16.81 -2.72
N ASP A 122 6.76 -17.05 -3.44
CA ASP A 122 6.71 -18.01 -4.55
C ASP A 122 5.70 -17.53 -5.61
N HIS A 123 5.83 -18.01 -6.82
CA HIS A 123 5.10 -17.52 -7.98
C HIS A 123 3.96 -18.47 -8.39
N TRP A 124 3.04 -18.73 -7.47
CA TRP A 124 1.82 -19.50 -7.74
C TRP A 124 0.62 -18.88 -7.06
N SER A 125 -0.56 -19.24 -7.49
CA SER A 125 -1.79 -18.79 -6.86
C SER A 125 -2.76 -19.94 -6.59
N LEU A 126 -3.66 -19.67 -5.64
CA LEU A 126 -4.82 -20.50 -5.34
C LEU A 126 -6.08 -19.75 -5.71
N GLU A 127 -6.89 -20.34 -6.57
CA GLU A 127 -8.21 -19.85 -6.93
C GLU A 127 -9.31 -20.82 -6.50
N THR A 128 -10.53 -20.31 -6.37
CA THR A 128 -11.73 -21.12 -6.10
C THR A 128 -12.68 -20.99 -7.26
N TRP A 129 -13.03 -22.12 -7.88
CA TRP A 129 -13.93 -22.18 -9.02
C TRP A 129 -15.15 -23.05 -8.72
N ILE A 130 -16.24 -22.83 -9.44
CA ILE A 130 -17.42 -23.68 -9.42
C ILE A 130 -17.63 -24.28 -10.82
N VAL A 131 -17.85 -25.58 -10.87
CA VAL A 131 -18.24 -26.30 -12.09
C VAL A 131 -19.65 -26.83 -11.91
N GLU A 132 -20.53 -26.55 -12.87
CA GLU A 132 -21.87 -27.05 -12.93
C GLU A 132 -22.16 -27.60 -14.34
N GLY A 133 -22.27 -28.91 -14.45
CA GLY A 133 -22.42 -29.55 -15.74
C GLY A 133 -21.26 -29.23 -16.69
N ARG A 134 -21.52 -28.46 -17.76
CA ARG A 134 -20.51 -27.94 -18.68
C ARG A 134 -20.20 -26.44 -18.49
N ALA A 135 -20.66 -25.84 -17.44
CA ALA A 135 -20.36 -24.44 -17.13
C ALA A 135 -19.26 -24.33 -16.08
N LEU A 136 -18.35 -23.37 -16.28
CA LEU A 136 -17.27 -23.03 -15.36
C LEU A 136 -17.48 -21.59 -14.91
N TYR A 137 -17.61 -21.42 -13.60
CA TYR A 137 -17.77 -20.12 -12.96
C TYR A 137 -16.52 -19.77 -12.15
N ARG A 138 -16.01 -18.57 -12.36
CA ARG A 138 -14.80 -18.06 -11.69
C ARG A 138 -15.05 -16.67 -11.15
N PRO A 139 -14.73 -16.39 -9.87
CA PRO A 139 -14.87 -15.07 -9.29
C PRO A 139 -14.10 -13.98 -10.06
N ALA A 140 -12.94 -14.34 -10.62
CA ALA A 140 -12.12 -13.40 -11.40
C ALA A 140 -12.81 -12.93 -12.71
N VAL A 141 -13.72 -13.72 -13.29
CA VAL A 141 -14.52 -13.36 -14.45
C VAL A 141 -15.75 -12.56 -14.08
N GLU A 142 -16.38 -12.94 -12.97
CA GLU A 142 -17.59 -12.29 -12.40
C GLU A 142 -17.22 -11.32 -11.29
N TRP A 143 -16.13 -10.59 -11.45
CA TRP A 143 -15.56 -9.71 -10.42
C TRP A 143 -16.52 -8.62 -9.93
N ASP A 144 -17.45 -8.19 -10.75
CA ASP A 144 -18.53 -7.26 -10.41
C ASP A 144 -19.57 -7.83 -9.44
N ARG A 145 -19.62 -9.17 -9.34
CA ARG A 145 -20.45 -9.92 -8.37
C ARG A 145 -19.66 -10.34 -7.11
N VAL A 146 -18.40 -9.91 -7.00
CA VAL A 146 -17.55 -10.21 -5.84
C VAL A 146 -17.43 -8.98 -4.95
N ARG A 147 -17.62 -9.20 -3.65
CA ARG A 147 -17.41 -8.20 -2.61
C ARG A 147 -16.35 -8.69 -1.64
N GLN A 148 -15.38 -7.85 -1.33
CA GLN A 148 -14.35 -8.14 -0.35
C GLN A 148 -14.40 -7.13 0.80
N GLU A 149 -14.35 -7.62 2.02
CA GLU A 149 -14.42 -6.84 3.25
C GLU A 149 -13.30 -7.27 4.19
N ARG A 150 -12.71 -6.30 4.89
CA ARG A 150 -11.75 -6.54 5.98
C ARG A 150 -12.31 -6.01 7.28
N ASP A 151 -12.38 -6.85 8.30
CA ASP A 151 -12.74 -6.41 9.64
C ASP A 151 -11.62 -5.56 10.24
N THR A 152 -11.93 -4.30 10.50
CA THR A 152 -10.96 -3.32 11.04
C THR A 152 -10.66 -3.53 12.53
N LYS A 153 -11.35 -4.44 13.21
CA LYS A 153 -11.11 -4.77 14.62
C LYS A 153 -10.12 -5.92 14.82
N ASN A 154 -10.08 -6.86 13.86
CA ASN A 154 -9.31 -8.10 13.99
C ASN A 154 -8.61 -8.57 12.71
N SER A 155 -8.65 -7.76 11.63
CA SER A 155 -7.99 -8.04 10.35
C SER A 155 -8.48 -9.28 9.59
N VAL A 156 -9.59 -9.91 10.00
CA VAL A 156 -10.21 -11.01 9.25
C VAL A 156 -10.71 -10.48 7.90
N ILE A 157 -10.47 -11.25 6.84
CA ILE A 157 -10.87 -10.88 5.48
C ILE A 157 -12.00 -11.80 5.03
N HIS A 158 -13.05 -11.20 4.46
CA HIS A 158 -14.17 -11.91 3.86
C HIS A 158 -14.22 -11.59 2.37
N THR A 159 -14.21 -12.62 1.53
CA THR A 159 -14.51 -12.51 0.10
C THR A 159 -15.84 -13.21 -0.15
N ILE A 160 -16.81 -12.50 -0.68
CA ILE A 160 -18.18 -12.97 -0.91
C ILE A 160 -18.45 -12.87 -2.40
N TRP A 161 -18.75 -13.99 -3.01
CA TRP A 161 -19.16 -14.09 -4.41
C TRP A 161 -20.53 -14.72 -4.50
N GLU A 162 -21.42 -14.07 -5.21
CA GLU A 162 -22.79 -14.54 -5.39
C GLU A 162 -23.21 -14.43 -6.85
N ASN A 163 -23.60 -15.56 -7.42
CA ASN A 163 -24.14 -15.65 -8.79
C ASN A 163 -25.44 -16.44 -8.82
N ASP A 164 -25.89 -16.84 -10.00
CA ASP A 164 -27.17 -17.55 -10.18
C ASP A 164 -27.13 -19.00 -9.68
N VAL A 165 -25.94 -19.57 -9.49
CA VAL A 165 -25.71 -20.97 -9.08
C VAL A 165 -25.51 -21.08 -7.57
N CYS A 166 -24.68 -20.23 -7.00
CA CYS A 166 -24.28 -20.36 -5.61
C CYS A 166 -24.00 -18.99 -4.96
N LYS A 167 -23.95 -19.04 -3.62
CA LYS A 167 -23.32 -18.01 -2.79
C LYS A 167 -22.11 -18.64 -2.11
N LEU A 168 -20.94 -18.05 -2.37
CA LEU A 168 -19.68 -18.49 -1.80
C LEU A 168 -19.14 -17.39 -0.88
N ARG A 169 -18.70 -17.79 0.31
CA ARG A 169 -18.03 -16.92 1.27
C ARG A 169 -16.71 -17.55 1.67
N GLN A 170 -15.63 -16.84 1.48
CA GLN A 170 -14.32 -17.19 2.02
C GLN A 170 -14.01 -16.28 3.20
N THR A 171 -13.67 -16.88 4.33
CA THR A 171 -13.21 -16.17 5.54
C THR A 171 -11.77 -16.54 5.78
N MET A 172 -10.88 -15.55 5.73
CA MET A 172 -9.45 -15.76 5.92
C MET A 172 -8.95 -15.08 7.19
N TYR A 173 -8.13 -15.80 7.93
CA TYR A 173 -7.46 -15.35 9.15
C TYR A 173 -6.11 -16.05 9.32
N GLY A 174 -5.24 -15.49 10.15
CA GLY A 174 -3.93 -16.07 10.44
C GLY A 174 -3.99 -17.19 11.46
N ALA A 175 -3.01 -18.05 11.45
CA ALA A 175 -2.75 -19.01 12.48
C ALA A 175 -1.32 -18.88 12.99
N ARG A 176 -1.15 -19.01 14.30
CA ARG A 176 0.14 -18.95 14.99
C ARG A 176 0.46 -20.32 15.54
N GLY A 177 1.57 -20.87 15.10
CA GLY A 177 1.99 -22.20 15.54
C GLY A 177 3.46 -22.45 15.23
N ALA A 178 3.79 -23.72 14.98
CA ALA A 178 5.13 -24.12 14.54
C ALA A 178 5.46 -23.58 13.11
N ALA A 179 4.43 -23.22 12.35
CA ALA A 179 4.53 -22.58 11.04
C ALA A 179 3.59 -21.36 11.00
N ASP A 180 4.01 -20.30 10.32
CA ASP A 180 3.15 -19.17 10.00
C ASP A 180 2.24 -19.54 8.84
N GLU A 181 0.94 -19.56 9.10
CA GLU A 181 -0.07 -20.00 8.13
C GLU A 181 -1.29 -19.09 8.10
N ALA A 182 -1.98 -19.07 6.97
CA ALA A 182 -3.32 -18.55 6.83
C ALA A 182 -4.32 -19.70 6.76
N VAL A 183 -5.44 -19.55 7.42
CA VAL A 183 -6.60 -20.43 7.34
C VAL A 183 -7.65 -19.78 6.45
N VAL A 184 -8.19 -20.55 5.52
CA VAL A 184 -9.28 -20.13 4.63
C VAL A 184 -10.46 -21.07 4.82
N GLU A 185 -11.53 -20.55 5.41
CA GLU A 185 -12.80 -21.23 5.49
C GLU A 185 -13.66 -20.83 4.28
N THR A 186 -14.07 -21.78 3.50
CA THR A 186 -14.93 -21.59 2.33
C THR A 186 -16.30 -22.20 2.59
N GLU A 187 -17.31 -21.36 2.65
CA GLU A 187 -18.73 -21.72 2.77
C GLU A 187 -19.38 -21.54 1.38
N CYS A 188 -20.03 -22.57 0.88
CA CYS A 188 -20.71 -22.55 -0.42
C CYS A 188 -22.13 -23.08 -0.29
N SER A 189 -23.11 -22.22 -0.52
CA SER A 189 -24.52 -22.56 -0.52
C SER A 189 -25.06 -22.60 -1.96
N LEU A 190 -25.53 -23.76 -2.41
CA LEU A 190 -26.17 -23.90 -3.73
C LEU A 190 -27.60 -23.38 -3.69
N LYS A 191 -27.95 -22.52 -4.67
CA LYS A 191 -29.32 -21.94 -4.80
C LYS A 191 -30.35 -22.97 -5.22
N GLU A 192 -29.97 -23.91 -6.08
CA GLU A 192 -30.84 -24.99 -6.56
C GLU A 192 -30.17 -26.36 -6.37
N ARG A 193 -30.96 -27.44 -6.57
CA ARG A 193 -30.46 -28.81 -6.54
C ARG A 193 -29.78 -29.14 -7.88
N LYS A 194 -28.53 -28.75 -8.02
CA LYS A 194 -27.72 -28.96 -9.23
C LYS A 194 -26.49 -29.81 -8.89
N ASN A 195 -26.01 -30.56 -9.90
CA ASN A 195 -24.74 -31.27 -9.78
C ASN A 195 -23.62 -30.25 -9.98
N ALA A 196 -23.16 -29.67 -8.91
CA ALA A 196 -22.07 -28.70 -8.92
C ALA A 196 -20.90 -29.19 -8.06
N SER A 197 -19.72 -28.75 -8.40
CA SER A 197 -18.49 -29.04 -7.67
C SER A 197 -17.70 -27.77 -7.42
N LEU A 198 -17.08 -27.67 -6.23
CA LEU A 198 -16.13 -26.63 -5.90
C LEU A 198 -14.72 -27.14 -6.17
N LEU A 199 -13.91 -26.33 -6.83
CA LEU A 199 -12.52 -26.63 -7.12
C LEU A 199 -11.61 -25.62 -6.39
N PHE A 200 -10.61 -26.12 -5.70
CA PHE A 200 -9.43 -25.34 -5.31
C PHE A 200 -8.33 -25.58 -6.33
N VAL A 201 -7.94 -24.53 -7.04
CA VAL A 201 -7.07 -24.61 -8.20
C VAL A 201 -5.75 -23.91 -7.93
N VAL A 202 -4.67 -24.68 -7.88
CA VAL A 202 -3.30 -24.16 -7.82
C VAL A 202 -2.81 -23.90 -9.23
N ARG A 203 -2.37 -22.65 -9.50
CA ARG A 203 -2.05 -22.15 -10.84
C ARG A 203 -0.67 -21.53 -10.92
N PRO A 204 -0.03 -21.53 -12.12
CA PRO A 204 1.33 -21.05 -12.34
C PRO A 204 1.42 -19.54 -12.55
N TYR A 205 0.70 -18.75 -11.79
CA TYR A 205 0.84 -17.29 -11.82
C TYR A 205 0.52 -16.65 -10.46
N ASP A 206 1.00 -15.45 -10.27
CA ASP A 206 0.74 -14.62 -9.12
C ASP A 206 0.09 -13.28 -9.52
N GLN A 207 0.04 -12.32 -8.61
CA GLN A 207 -0.50 -10.99 -8.86
C GLN A 207 0.33 -10.17 -9.85
N HIS A 208 1.58 -10.55 -10.12
CA HIS A 208 2.48 -9.82 -11.01
C HIS A 208 2.51 -10.41 -12.40
N ASN A 209 2.73 -11.72 -12.51
CA ASN A 209 2.91 -12.40 -13.80
C ASN A 209 2.83 -13.93 -13.70
N LEU A 210 3.19 -14.58 -14.79
CA LEU A 210 3.34 -16.03 -14.83
C LEU A 210 4.50 -16.47 -13.94
N GLY A 211 4.22 -17.41 -13.07
CA GLY A 211 5.18 -18.02 -12.16
C GLY A 211 5.90 -19.22 -12.76
N GLY A 212 6.71 -19.86 -11.93
CA GLY A 212 7.45 -21.06 -12.26
C GLY A 212 6.95 -22.26 -11.47
N LEU A 213 5.73 -22.73 -11.74
CA LEU A 213 5.17 -23.88 -11.07
C LEU A 213 5.56 -25.16 -11.81
N GLU A 214 6.67 -25.79 -11.37
CA GLU A 214 7.21 -27.00 -12.01
C GLU A 214 6.41 -28.25 -11.63
N SER A 215 5.93 -28.32 -10.39
CA SER A 215 5.14 -29.47 -9.92
C SER A 215 4.16 -29.11 -8.81
N VAL A 216 3.01 -29.78 -8.82
CA VAL A 216 2.05 -29.82 -7.73
C VAL A 216 1.65 -31.26 -7.47
N GLU A 217 1.70 -31.73 -6.22
CA GLU A 217 1.36 -33.10 -5.86
C GLU A 217 0.55 -33.13 -4.56
N TYR A 218 -0.56 -33.87 -4.58
CA TYR A 218 -1.37 -34.12 -3.39
C TYR A 218 -0.81 -35.34 -2.62
N LEU A 219 -0.34 -35.06 -1.42
CA LEU A 219 0.18 -36.07 -0.47
C LEU A 219 -0.98 -36.62 0.36
N LYS A 220 -1.52 -37.76 -0.05
CA LYS A 220 -2.75 -38.35 0.49
C LYS A 220 -2.73 -38.53 2.02
N GLU A 221 -1.63 -39.06 2.56
CA GLU A 221 -1.48 -39.36 3.98
C GLU A 221 -1.45 -38.09 4.85
N LEU A 222 -0.96 -37.01 4.29
CA LEU A 222 -0.86 -35.70 4.97
C LEU A 222 -2.02 -34.76 4.66
N GLN A 223 -2.85 -35.10 3.69
CA GLN A 223 -3.89 -34.24 3.10
C GLN A 223 -3.33 -32.86 2.70
N CYS A 224 -2.10 -32.80 2.21
CA CYS A 224 -1.43 -31.58 1.84
C CYS A 224 -1.06 -31.61 0.35
N MET A 225 -1.00 -30.44 -0.28
CA MET A 225 -0.39 -30.25 -1.59
C MET A 225 1.05 -29.77 -1.44
N ALA A 226 1.97 -30.49 -2.04
CA ALA A 226 3.32 -30.05 -2.24
C ALA A 226 3.40 -29.24 -3.53
N VAL A 227 3.82 -28.00 -3.45
CA VAL A 227 4.04 -27.09 -4.57
C VAL A 227 5.55 -26.93 -4.74
N ASN A 228 6.08 -27.23 -5.89
CA ASN A 228 7.54 -27.31 -6.15
C ASN A 228 8.28 -28.13 -5.07
N GLY A 229 7.69 -29.25 -4.64
CA GLY A 229 8.25 -30.14 -3.61
C GLY A 229 8.04 -29.71 -2.18
N ARG A 230 7.42 -28.57 -1.93
CA ARG A 230 7.20 -28.01 -0.59
C ARG A 230 5.73 -28.12 -0.17
N LYS A 231 5.48 -28.52 1.07
CA LYS A 231 4.11 -28.64 1.65
C LYS A 231 3.54 -27.24 1.95
N SER A 232 2.97 -26.62 0.93
CA SER A 232 2.51 -25.24 0.97
C SER A 232 1.02 -25.08 1.27
N LEU A 233 0.21 -26.14 1.08
CA LEU A 233 -1.23 -26.09 1.22
C LEU A 233 -1.75 -27.39 1.84
N CYS A 234 -2.56 -27.32 2.90
CA CYS A 234 -3.22 -28.47 3.51
C CYS A 234 -4.74 -28.33 3.49
N LEU A 235 -5.42 -29.43 3.16
CA LEU A 235 -6.87 -29.51 3.02
C LEU A 235 -7.45 -30.23 4.23
N ALA A 236 -8.44 -29.64 4.91
CA ALA A 236 -9.07 -30.27 6.09
C ALA A 236 -9.92 -31.49 5.73
N VAL A 237 -10.44 -31.51 4.51
CA VAL A 237 -11.27 -32.59 3.95
C VAL A 237 -10.58 -33.14 2.72
N LYS A 238 -10.57 -34.46 2.56
CA LYS A 238 -10.01 -35.12 1.40
C LYS A 238 -10.84 -34.75 0.15
N PRO A 239 -10.20 -34.34 -0.95
CA PRO A 239 -10.89 -34.13 -2.24
C PRO A 239 -11.53 -35.39 -2.80
N ASP A 240 -12.66 -35.23 -3.47
CA ASP A 240 -13.35 -36.35 -4.15
C ASP A 240 -12.64 -36.74 -5.43
N PHE A 241 -12.06 -35.76 -6.14
CA PHE A 241 -11.39 -35.94 -7.42
C PHE A 241 -10.36 -34.83 -7.70
N PHE A 242 -9.58 -35.04 -8.77
CA PHE A 242 -8.57 -34.05 -9.20
C PHE A 242 -8.65 -33.84 -10.71
N PHE A 243 -8.33 -32.61 -11.15
CA PHE A 243 -8.00 -32.26 -12.51
C PHE A 243 -6.57 -31.73 -12.57
N SER A 244 -5.81 -32.16 -13.60
CA SER A 244 -4.43 -31.70 -13.78
C SER A 244 -4.21 -31.11 -15.17
N GLY A 245 -3.43 -30.05 -15.22
CA GLY A 245 -2.93 -29.45 -16.46
C GLY A 245 -1.40 -29.36 -16.40
N GLY A 246 -0.75 -28.92 -17.49
CA GLY A 246 0.71 -28.82 -17.58
C GLY A 246 1.30 -29.75 -18.65
N GLY A 247 2.39 -30.46 -18.32
CA GLY A 247 3.14 -31.24 -19.25
C GLY A 247 3.98 -30.40 -20.22
N GLU A 248 4.52 -31.04 -21.26
CA GLU A 248 5.29 -30.36 -22.32
C GLU A 248 4.43 -29.48 -23.23
N GLU A 249 3.12 -29.74 -23.29
CA GLU A 249 2.18 -28.98 -24.13
C GLU A 249 1.53 -27.84 -23.40
N CYS A 250 1.87 -27.59 -22.11
CA CYS A 250 1.30 -26.56 -21.27
C CYS A 250 -0.24 -26.55 -21.29
N ARG A 251 -0.86 -27.73 -21.22
CA ARG A 251 -2.32 -27.83 -21.25
C ARG A 251 -2.96 -27.24 -20.02
N ASP A 252 -4.06 -26.55 -20.20
CA ASP A 252 -4.90 -26.12 -19.07
C ASP A 252 -5.68 -27.31 -18.50
N ILE A 253 -6.24 -27.14 -17.29
CA ILE A 253 -7.15 -28.16 -16.76
C ILE A 253 -8.42 -28.20 -17.59
N ASP A 254 -8.88 -29.44 -17.84
CA ASP A 254 -10.15 -29.69 -18.53
C ASP A 254 -11.14 -30.36 -17.56
N PRO A 255 -12.04 -29.56 -16.94
CA PRO A 255 -13.02 -30.10 -16.00
C PRO A 255 -14.05 -31.05 -16.64
N TRP A 256 -14.10 -31.14 -18.00
CA TRP A 256 -15.09 -31.94 -18.75
C TRP A 256 -14.50 -33.14 -19.39
N GLY A 257 -13.18 -33.21 -19.51
CA GLY A 257 -12.44 -34.32 -20.18
C GLY A 257 -12.37 -35.66 -19.41
N GLY A 258 -13.09 -35.76 -18.27
CA GLY A 258 -13.21 -37.01 -17.51
C GLY A 258 -11.92 -37.45 -16.79
N GLY A 259 -10.96 -36.57 -16.66
CA GLY A 259 -9.70 -36.86 -16.01
C GLY A 259 -9.84 -36.97 -14.49
N THR A 260 -10.03 -38.17 -13.97
CA THR A 260 -9.69 -38.48 -12.57
C THR A 260 -8.17 -38.47 -12.46
N GLY A 261 -7.58 -37.28 -12.43
CA GLY A 261 -6.14 -37.11 -12.30
C GLY A 261 -5.61 -37.78 -11.03
N GLN A 262 -4.37 -38.24 -11.08
CA GLN A 262 -3.71 -38.91 -9.93
C GLN A 262 -3.35 -37.97 -8.78
N GLY A 263 -3.92 -36.75 -8.72
CA GLY A 263 -3.55 -35.73 -7.70
C GLY A 263 -2.14 -35.21 -7.92
N ARG A 264 -1.62 -35.24 -9.15
CA ARG A 264 -0.28 -34.75 -9.50
C ARG A 264 -0.29 -34.05 -10.85
N SER A 265 0.44 -32.96 -10.92
CA SER A 265 0.74 -32.25 -12.16
C SER A 265 2.21 -31.89 -12.19
N ALA A 266 2.83 -31.92 -13.38
CA ALA A 266 4.19 -31.44 -13.58
C ALA A 266 4.31 -30.76 -14.94
N SER A 267 5.18 -29.77 -15.05
CA SER A 267 5.50 -29.11 -16.33
C SER A 267 6.95 -28.66 -16.33
N PRO A 268 7.75 -29.11 -17.31
CA PRO A 268 9.13 -28.65 -17.43
C PRO A 268 9.25 -27.17 -17.75
N PHE A 269 8.15 -26.53 -18.12
CA PHE A 269 8.07 -25.09 -18.44
C PHE A 269 7.52 -24.23 -17.30
N GLY A 270 7.32 -24.81 -16.11
CA GLY A 270 6.77 -24.11 -14.97
C GLY A 270 5.28 -23.77 -15.11
N MET A 271 4.53 -24.59 -15.84
CA MET A 271 3.10 -24.37 -16.14
C MET A 271 2.21 -25.46 -15.54
N ALA A 272 2.65 -26.14 -14.48
CA ALA A 272 1.84 -27.12 -13.79
C ALA A 272 0.58 -26.47 -13.17
N THR A 273 -0.54 -27.19 -13.24
CA THR A 273 -1.81 -26.78 -12.64
C THR A 273 -2.50 -28.00 -12.04
N LEU A 274 -3.02 -27.86 -10.82
CA LEU A 274 -3.76 -28.93 -10.15
C LEU A 274 -5.00 -28.36 -9.47
N ALA A 275 -6.16 -28.95 -9.76
CA ALA A 275 -7.41 -28.66 -9.09
C ALA A 275 -7.84 -29.82 -8.19
N ALA A 276 -8.13 -29.53 -6.93
CA ALA A 276 -8.78 -30.43 -5.99
C ALA A 276 -10.28 -30.16 -5.98
N GLY A 277 -11.09 -31.17 -6.30
CA GLY A 277 -12.52 -31.04 -6.46
C GLY A 277 -13.34 -31.67 -5.33
N TYR A 278 -14.44 -31.00 -4.99
CA TYR A 278 -15.41 -31.39 -3.98
C TYR A 278 -16.81 -31.34 -4.57
N THR A 279 -17.53 -32.46 -4.52
CA THR A 279 -18.93 -32.54 -4.94
C THR A 279 -19.79 -31.82 -3.92
N LEU A 280 -20.52 -30.80 -4.37
CA LEU A 280 -21.36 -29.99 -3.50
C LEU A 280 -22.71 -30.67 -3.23
N LYS A 281 -23.13 -30.65 -1.98
CA LYS A 281 -24.48 -31.09 -1.57
C LYS A 281 -25.46 -29.92 -1.56
N LYS A 282 -26.74 -30.20 -1.66
CA LYS A 282 -27.78 -29.19 -1.48
C LYS A 282 -27.64 -28.56 -0.08
N GLY A 283 -27.70 -27.24 -0.02
CA GLY A 283 -27.51 -26.47 1.22
C GLY A 283 -26.07 -26.07 1.44
N ASP A 284 -25.68 -25.91 2.68
CA ASP A 284 -24.39 -25.34 3.04
C ASP A 284 -23.27 -26.40 3.01
N ASN A 285 -22.23 -26.09 2.30
CA ASN A 285 -20.99 -26.87 2.23
C ASN A 285 -19.86 -26.04 2.84
N ARG A 286 -19.08 -26.62 3.74
CA ARG A 286 -17.93 -25.95 4.38
C ARG A 286 -16.67 -26.73 4.09
N MET A 287 -15.69 -26.09 3.51
CA MET A 287 -14.35 -26.60 3.29
C MET A 287 -13.35 -25.65 3.97
N VAL A 288 -12.31 -26.23 4.54
CA VAL A 288 -11.25 -25.44 5.19
C VAL A 288 -9.91 -25.88 4.63
N LEU A 289 -9.06 -24.90 4.35
CA LEU A 289 -7.69 -25.14 3.94
C LEU A 289 -6.73 -24.23 4.70
N ARG A 290 -5.45 -24.60 4.72
CA ARG A 290 -4.37 -23.83 5.31
C ARG A 290 -3.31 -23.57 4.24
N ILE A 291 -2.76 -22.37 4.22
CA ILE A 291 -1.71 -21.92 3.29
C ILE A 291 -0.50 -21.49 4.13
N ALA A 292 0.71 -21.98 3.79
CA ALA A 292 1.94 -21.47 4.38
C ALA A 292 2.17 -20.02 3.98
N ILE A 293 2.34 -19.13 4.96
CA ILE A 293 2.62 -17.71 4.71
C ILE A 293 4.12 -17.47 4.57
N ASP A 294 4.96 -18.19 5.34
CA ASP A 294 6.41 -17.99 5.38
C ASP A 294 7.15 -18.99 4.50
N SER A 295 8.16 -18.49 3.78
CA SER A 295 9.03 -19.31 2.92
C SER A 295 9.76 -20.42 3.65
N ARG A 296 9.93 -20.35 4.94
CA ARG A 296 10.58 -21.36 5.79
C ARG A 296 9.60 -22.37 6.37
N ALA A 297 8.30 -22.10 6.30
CA ALA A 297 7.28 -22.93 6.90
C ALA A 297 6.88 -24.10 5.99
N GLU A 298 6.82 -25.32 6.53
CA GLU A 298 6.17 -26.46 5.92
C GLU A 298 4.96 -26.88 6.77
N LEU A 299 3.81 -27.00 6.11
CA LEU A 299 2.59 -27.38 6.80
C LEU A 299 2.64 -28.85 7.24
N LYS A 300 2.11 -29.09 8.41
CA LYS A 300 1.91 -30.45 8.95
C LYS A 300 0.45 -30.85 8.79
N GLY A 301 0.22 -32.02 8.23
CA GLY A 301 -1.10 -32.63 8.23
C GLY A 301 -1.56 -33.00 9.64
N GLY A 302 -2.83 -33.31 9.80
CA GLY A 302 -3.40 -33.79 11.07
C GLY A 302 -4.63 -33.01 11.54
N LYS A 303 -5.13 -33.37 12.72
CA LYS A 303 -6.29 -32.71 13.33
C LYS A 303 -5.94 -31.28 13.71
N TYR A 304 -6.82 -30.36 13.38
CA TYR A 304 -6.64 -28.93 13.58
C TYR A 304 -7.94 -28.31 14.11
N ASP A 305 -7.85 -27.62 15.23
CA ASP A 305 -9.00 -26.94 15.85
C ASP A 305 -9.14 -25.54 15.26
N TYR A 306 -9.88 -25.43 14.16
CA TYR A 306 -10.06 -24.19 13.41
C TYR A 306 -10.81 -23.12 14.21
N GLU A 307 -11.73 -23.48 15.09
CA GLU A 307 -12.49 -22.51 15.90
C GLU A 307 -11.59 -21.84 16.90
N ARG A 308 -10.83 -22.63 17.66
CA ARG A 308 -9.85 -22.11 18.61
C ARG A 308 -8.80 -21.24 17.94
N VAL A 309 -8.27 -21.66 16.78
CA VAL A 309 -7.27 -20.89 16.05
C VAL A 309 -7.83 -19.53 15.59
N ARG A 310 -9.09 -19.49 15.15
CA ARG A 310 -9.77 -18.26 14.78
C ARG A 310 -9.95 -17.33 15.99
N GLU A 311 -10.34 -17.88 17.14
CA GLU A 311 -10.46 -17.12 18.39
C GLU A 311 -9.11 -16.54 18.82
N ASP A 312 -8.07 -17.37 18.85
CA ASP A 312 -6.70 -16.96 19.21
C ASP A 312 -6.18 -15.86 18.27
N PHE A 313 -6.38 -16.00 16.96
CA PHE A 313 -6.00 -14.97 16.00
C PHE A 313 -6.80 -13.68 16.20
N THR A 314 -8.11 -13.78 16.38
CA THR A 314 -8.99 -12.62 16.58
C THR A 314 -8.60 -11.84 17.84
N ALA A 315 -8.32 -12.54 18.93
CA ALA A 315 -7.87 -11.94 20.18
C ALA A 315 -6.51 -11.23 20.01
N PHE A 316 -5.55 -11.94 19.42
CA PHE A 316 -4.20 -11.40 19.19
C PHE A 316 -4.21 -10.19 18.24
N SER A 317 -4.85 -10.31 17.10
CA SER A 317 -4.90 -9.22 16.11
C SER A 317 -5.64 -8.00 16.66
N SER A 318 -6.74 -8.20 17.41
CA SER A 318 -7.46 -7.12 18.08
C SER A 318 -6.56 -6.41 19.11
N MET A 319 -5.83 -7.15 19.94
CA MET A 319 -4.86 -6.58 20.86
C MET A 319 -3.78 -5.79 20.09
N ARG A 320 -3.25 -6.39 19.04
CA ARG A 320 -2.19 -5.77 18.21
C ARG A 320 -2.66 -4.46 17.58
N ILE A 321 -3.88 -4.42 17.02
CA ILE A 321 -4.47 -3.24 16.40
C ILE A 321 -4.77 -2.15 17.44
N ARG A 322 -5.19 -2.51 18.64
CA ARG A 322 -5.50 -1.56 19.72
C ARG A 322 -4.27 -0.96 20.38
N ASN A 323 -3.09 -1.57 20.25
CA ASN A 323 -1.86 -0.95 20.71
C ASN A 323 -1.60 0.37 19.96
N GLY A 324 -1.00 1.35 20.67
CA GLY A 324 -0.75 2.69 20.13
C GLY A 324 -2.03 3.51 19.92
N ALA A 325 -2.02 4.36 18.90
CA ALA A 325 -3.10 5.31 18.62
C ALA A 325 -4.45 4.65 18.39
N ASN A 326 -5.50 5.14 19.05
CA ASN A 326 -6.88 4.73 18.83
C ASN A 326 -7.78 5.94 18.57
N LEU A 327 -8.88 5.71 17.84
CA LEU A 327 -9.78 6.73 17.38
C LEU A 327 -11.24 6.30 17.48
N GLY A 328 -12.06 7.14 18.07
CA GLY A 328 -13.52 7.08 18.03
C GLY A 328 -14.07 8.42 17.53
N ILE A 329 -14.77 8.41 16.41
CA ILE A 329 -15.38 9.60 15.80
C ILE A 329 -16.76 9.25 15.25
N PRO A 330 -17.66 10.25 15.08
CA PRO A 330 -18.98 10.04 14.47
C PRO A 330 -18.91 9.53 13.03
N ASP A 331 -17.87 9.89 12.28
CA ASP A 331 -17.64 9.43 10.90
C ASP A 331 -17.06 8.00 10.89
N ARG A 332 -17.96 7.02 10.83
CA ARG A 332 -17.60 5.59 10.85
C ARG A 332 -16.74 5.18 9.65
N GLN A 333 -16.96 5.79 8.48
CA GLN A 333 -16.17 5.48 7.28
C GLN A 333 -14.72 5.92 7.47
N LEU A 334 -14.51 7.16 7.91
CA LEU A 334 -13.17 7.69 8.18
C LEU A 334 -12.46 6.90 9.30
N GLN A 335 -13.20 6.51 10.35
CA GLN A 335 -12.67 5.65 11.42
C GLN A 335 -12.23 4.28 10.89
N ASN A 336 -12.99 3.66 10.00
CA ASN A 336 -12.60 2.40 9.37
C ASN A 336 -11.35 2.56 8.51
N TRP A 337 -11.19 3.67 7.79
CA TRP A 337 -9.98 3.98 7.03
C TRP A 337 -8.76 4.20 7.93
N PHE A 338 -8.94 4.81 9.11
CA PHE A 338 -7.88 4.92 10.12
C PHE A 338 -7.35 3.53 10.53
N TYR A 339 -8.24 2.63 10.95
CA TYR A 339 -7.85 1.28 11.35
C TYR A 339 -7.38 0.43 10.16
N GLY A 340 -7.98 0.60 8.98
CA GLY A 340 -7.57 -0.07 7.75
C GLY A 340 -6.14 0.27 7.33
N SER A 341 -5.78 1.54 7.38
CA SER A 341 -4.41 2.00 7.11
C SER A 341 -3.43 1.47 8.15
N LYS A 342 -3.84 1.46 9.42
CA LYS A 342 -3.05 0.90 10.53
C LYS A 342 -2.77 -0.59 10.33
N ILE A 343 -3.78 -1.38 10.01
CA ILE A 343 -3.64 -2.81 9.71
C ILE A 343 -2.73 -3.03 8.50
N SER A 344 -2.89 -2.23 7.44
CA SER A 344 -2.05 -2.35 6.25
C SER A 344 -0.58 -2.14 6.58
N LEU A 345 -0.25 -1.10 7.35
CA LEU A 345 1.14 -0.85 7.76
C LEU A 345 1.70 -1.95 8.66
N LEU A 346 0.89 -2.52 9.56
CA LEU A 346 1.32 -3.62 10.45
C LEU A 346 1.54 -4.94 9.72
N ASN A 347 0.97 -5.12 8.53
CA ASN A 347 1.18 -6.30 7.70
C ASN A 347 2.50 -6.25 6.91
N PHE A 348 3.12 -5.08 6.72
CA PHE A 348 4.41 -5.01 6.07
C PHE A 348 5.55 -5.47 6.98
N SER A 349 6.52 -6.15 6.38
CA SER A 349 7.71 -6.68 7.04
C SER A 349 9.00 -6.06 6.48
N LEU A 350 10.14 -6.46 7.05
CA LEU A 350 11.44 -6.03 6.52
C LEU A 350 11.67 -6.48 5.06
N LYS A 351 11.08 -7.60 4.62
CA LYS A 351 11.20 -8.06 3.24
C LYS A 351 10.53 -7.12 2.24
N ASN A 352 9.45 -6.45 2.63
CA ASN A 352 8.74 -5.52 1.75
C ASN A 352 9.53 -4.25 1.40
N ILE A 353 10.61 -3.97 2.12
CA ILE A 353 11.54 -2.88 1.78
C ILE A 353 12.82 -3.38 1.09
N ILE A 354 12.88 -4.65 0.70
CA ILE A 354 13.99 -5.21 -0.08
C ILE A 354 13.53 -5.29 -1.54
N ARG A 355 14.27 -4.64 -2.43
CA ARG A 355 14.04 -4.71 -3.88
C ARG A 355 14.46 -6.06 -4.45
N GLU A 356 14.01 -6.40 -5.65
CA GLU A 356 14.35 -7.66 -6.35
C GLU A 356 15.87 -7.90 -6.48
N ASN A 357 16.66 -6.85 -6.60
CA ASN A 357 18.11 -6.91 -6.64
C ASN A 357 18.78 -7.11 -5.27
N GLY A 358 18.00 -7.27 -4.20
CA GLY A 358 18.48 -7.43 -2.82
C GLY A 358 18.86 -6.11 -2.12
N SER A 359 18.78 -4.95 -2.78
CA SER A 359 19.03 -3.66 -2.15
C SER A 359 17.85 -3.21 -1.30
N ILE A 360 18.11 -2.37 -0.28
CA ILE A 360 17.06 -1.80 0.56
C ILE A 360 16.42 -0.61 -0.15
N ASP A 361 15.10 -0.54 -0.13
CA ASP A 361 14.34 0.66 -0.50
C ASP A 361 14.19 1.59 0.71
N TYR A 362 15.13 2.51 0.88
CA TYR A 362 15.12 3.46 1.99
C TYR A 362 13.95 4.45 1.94
N ARG A 363 13.41 4.72 0.74
CA ARG A 363 12.22 5.57 0.59
C ARG A 363 10.98 4.87 1.14
N ALA A 364 10.79 3.61 0.79
CA ALA A 364 9.71 2.79 1.34
C ALA A 364 9.86 2.63 2.86
N ALA A 365 11.09 2.35 3.34
CA ALA A 365 11.39 2.28 4.77
C ALA A 365 11.03 3.56 5.51
N PHE A 366 11.33 4.74 4.95
CA PHE A 366 10.95 6.02 5.55
C PHE A 366 9.44 6.12 5.76
N TYR A 367 8.61 5.77 4.77
CA TYR A 367 7.16 5.87 4.92
C TYR A 367 6.57 4.88 5.92
N ILE A 368 7.14 3.67 6.01
CA ILE A 368 6.74 2.71 7.07
C ILE A 368 7.09 3.29 8.45
N ILE A 369 8.32 3.77 8.65
CA ILE A 369 8.78 4.38 9.90
C ILE A 369 7.91 5.59 10.25
N PHE A 370 7.66 6.47 9.29
CA PHE A 370 6.79 7.63 9.41
C PHE A 370 5.37 7.26 9.87
N GLY A 371 4.78 6.22 9.28
CA GLY A 371 3.48 5.70 9.69
C GLY A 371 3.51 5.08 11.08
N CYS A 372 4.48 4.19 11.35
CA CYS A 372 4.65 3.52 12.64
C CYS A 372 4.84 4.52 13.79
N ASN A 373 5.63 5.58 13.60
CA ASN A 373 5.81 6.62 14.60
C ASN A 373 4.49 7.32 14.94
N ARG A 374 3.66 7.63 13.93
CA ARG A 374 2.36 8.28 14.12
C ARG A 374 1.29 7.37 14.71
N MET A 375 1.46 6.06 14.54
CA MET A 375 0.60 5.05 15.16
C MET A 375 1.04 4.68 16.58
N GLY A 376 2.26 5.05 17.01
CA GLY A 376 2.83 4.68 18.31
C GLY A 376 3.52 3.30 18.33
N TYR A 377 3.87 2.73 17.18
CA TYR A 377 4.60 1.47 17.06
C TYR A 377 6.11 1.74 16.99
N PHE A 378 6.65 2.30 18.06
CA PHE A 378 8.04 2.73 18.14
C PHE A 378 9.05 1.57 18.08
N THR A 379 8.68 0.40 18.58
CA THR A 379 9.53 -0.81 18.51
C THR A 379 9.70 -1.26 17.06
N GLU A 380 8.64 -1.23 16.30
CA GLU A 380 8.66 -1.54 14.87
C GLU A 380 9.50 -0.52 14.09
N SER A 381 9.28 0.76 14.35
CA SER A 381 10.09 1.83 13.75
C SER A 381 11.59 1.62 14.01
N LEU A 382 11.95 1.30 15.25
CA LEU A 382 13.34 1.04 15.62
C LEU A 382 13.91 -0.17 14.88
N ARG A 383 13.12 -1.25 14.74
CA ARG A 383 13.52 -2.45 13.99
C ARG A 383 13.85 -2.12 12.52
N TYR A 384 13.02 -1.27 11.86
CA TYR A 384 13.29 -0.81 10.50
C TYR A 384 14.52 0.08 10.42
N ILE A 385 14.68 1.03 11.35
CA ILE A 385 15.85 1.92 11.41
C ILE A 385 17.14 1.11 11.55
N ASP A 386 17.19 0.17 12.49
CA ASP A 386 18.39 -0.65 12.74
C ASP A 386 18.72 -1.57 11.55
N PHE A 387 17.70 -2.11 10.89
CA PHE A 387 17.88 -2.89 9.67
C PHE A 387 18.49 -2.03 8.56
N CYS A 388 17.94 -0.84 8.33
CA CYS A 388 18.42 0.10 7.31
C CYS A 388 19.85 0.58 7.60
N ILE A 389 20.19 0.88 8.86
CA ILE A 389 21.57 1.27 9.24
C ILE A 389 22.57 0.15 8.93
N LYS A 390 22.23 -1.10 9.25
CA LYS A 390 23.10 -2.27 8.99
C LYS A 390 23.27 -2.54 7.49
N GLY A 391 22.24 -2.32 6.70
CA GLY A 391 22.26 -2.54 5.25
C GLY A 391 22.83 -1.38 4.44
N PHE A 392 23.10 -0.23 5.06
CA PHE A 392 23.60 0.94 4.33
C PHE A 392 25.06 0.71 3.94
N ALA A 393 25.30 0.46 2.64
CA ALA A 393 26.63 0.20 2.11
C ALA A 393 27.56 1.41 2.30
N ALA A 394 28.81 1.12 2.69
CA ALA A 394 29.81 2.12 3.05
C ALA A 394 30.62 2.68 1.86
N ASP A 395 30.24 2.40 0.61
CA ASP A 395 31.02 2.87 -0.54
C ASP A 395 30.75 4.34 -0.87
N GLU A 396 31.41 5.23 -0.12
CA GLU A 396 31.31 6.70 -0.30
C GLU A 396 32.16 7.21 -1.49
N LYS A 397 32.88 6.34 -2.18
CA LYS A 397 33.80 6.77 -3.26
C LYS A 397 33.08 7.02 -4.59
N ASN A 398 32.00 6.30 -4.84
CA ASN A 398 31.18 6.43 -6.06
C ASN A 398 29.77 6.90 -5.69
N LEU A 399 29.61 8.21 -5.54
CA LEU A 399 28.34 8.82 -5.15
C LEU A 399 27.33 8.69 -6.30
N THR A 400 26.35 7.80 -6.12
CA THR A 400 25.19 7.73 -7.02
C THR A 400 24.06 8.62 -6.49
N PHE A 401 23.18 9.01 -7.38
CA PHE A 401 22.00 9.79 -7.03
C PHE A 401 21.12 9.07 -5.99
N ASP A 402 20.90 7.76 -6.17
CA ASP A 402 20.13 6.95 -5.21
C ASP A 402 20.71 7.02 -3.80
N MET A 403 22.04 7.02 -3.64
CA MET A 403 22.68 7.16 -2.33
C MET A 403 22.39 8.50 -1.65
N VAL A 404 22.21 9.57 -2.41
CA VAL A 404 21.84 10.89 -1.87
C VAL A 404 20.42 10.84 -1.29
N ILE A 405 19.47 10.27 -2.02
CA ILE A 405 18.09 10.15 -1.59
C ILE A 405 17.94 9.16 -0.43
N ASP A 406 18.68 8.08 -0.45
CA ASP A 406 18.73 7.10 0.64
C ASP A 406 19.30 7.73 1.92
N ALA A 407 20.34 8.58 1.81
CA ALA A 407 20.87 9.35 2.94
C ALA A 407 19.84 10.33 3.52
N CYS A 408 19.06 11.01 2.67
CA CYS A 408 17.92 11.85 3.11
C CYS A 408 16.92 11.01 3.88
N ALA A 409 16.47 9.88 3.32
CA ALA A 409 15.48 9.01 3.94
C ALA A 409 15.93 8.51 5.33
N MET A 410 17.21 8.20 5.49
CA MET A 410 17.76 7.75 6.78
C MET A 410 17.79 8.85 7.83
N ILE A 411 18.27 10.05 7.46
CA ILE A 411 18.27 11.19 8.39
C ILE A 411 16.84 11.52 8.81
N ASP A 412 15.91 11.58 7.85
CA ASP A 412 14.50 11.87 8.08
C ASP A 412 13.86 10.82 9.00
N SER A 413 14.14 9.53 8.77
CA SER A 413 13.63 8.42 9.59
C SER A 413 14.09 8.49 11.05
N ILE A 414 15.39 8.75 11.28
CA ILE A 414 15.96 8.86 12.62
C ILE A 414 15.44 10.13 13.32
N ALA A 415 15.31 11.23 12.59
CA ALA A 415 14.77 12.47 13.13
C ALA A 415 13.28 12.35 13.48
N ASP A 416 12.47 11.77 12.60
CA ASP A 416 11.04 11.57 12.85
C ASP A 416 10.81 10.65 14.06
N TYR A 417 11.58 9.57 14.19
CA TYR A 417 11.55 8.71 15.39
C TYR A 417 11.93 9.51 16.66
N PHE A 418 13.06 10.21 16.62
CA PHE A 418 13.54 10.99 17.76
C PHE A 418 12.54 12.08 18.20
N ILE A 419 11.90 12.76 17.25
CA ILE A 419 10.88 13.78 17.53
C ILE A 419 9.73 13.21 18.39
N HIS A 420 9.31 11.99 18.15
CA HIS A 420 8.20 11.36 18.86
C HIS A 420 8.61 10.69 20.18
N VAL A 421 9.82 10.09 20.24
CA VAL A 421 10.27 9.31 21.39
C VAL A 421 11.13 10.14 22.38
N ARG A 422 11.95 11.07 21.86
CA ARG A 422 12.86 11.93 22.64
C ARG A 422 13.87 11.13 23.48
N ASP A 423 14.38 10.03 22.94
CA ASP A 423 15.43 9.25 23.55
C ASP A 423 16.82 9.78 23.12
N THR A 424 17.50 10.46 24.00
CA THR A 424 18.85 11.02 23.76
C THR A 424 19.91 9.92 23.63
N GLY A 425 19.77 8.79 24.33
CA GLY A 425 20.68 7.64 24.21
C GLY A 425 20.59 7.02 22.83
N PHE A 426 19.36 6.86 22.30
CA PHE A 426 19.14 6.44 20.92
C PHE A 426 19.85 7.35 19.93
N LEU A 427 19.70 8.67 20.09
CA LEU A 427 20.30 9.65 19.19
C LEU A 427 21.84 9.64 19.26
N GLN A 428 22.41 9.62 20.48
CA GLN A 428 23.84 9.57 20.69
C GLN A 428 24.48 8.35 20.01
N GLY A 429 23.87 7.18 20.16
CA GLY A 429 24.37 5.93 19.56
C GLY A 429 24.37 5.92 18.02
N ARG A 430 23.61 6.82 17.38
CA ARG A 430 23.48 6.86 15.91
C ARG A 430 24.01 8.17 15.30
N PHE A 431 24.51 9.08 16.12
CA PHE A 431 24.88 10.43 15.67
C PHE A 431 25.99 10.43 14.64
N GLU A 432 27.03 9.65 14.83
CA GLU A 432 28.15 9.57 13.88
C GLU A 432 27.71 9.01 12.51
N PHE A 433 26.75 8.10 12.50
CA PHE A 433 26.17 7.60 11.26
C PHE A 433 25.46 8.72 10.49
N ILE A 434 24.51 9.43 11.14
CA ILE A 434 23.76 10.50 10.48
C ILE A 434 24.65 11.70 10.13
N LYS A 435 25.68 12.00 10.92
CA LYS A 435 26.67 13.05 10.64
C LYS A 435 27.40 12.80 9.32
N ARG A 436 27.86 11.57 9.09
CA ARG A 436 28.50 11.19 7.82
C ARG A 436 27.53 11.39 6.65
N LYS A 437 26.25 11.00 6.80
CA LYS A 437 25.24 11.20 5.75
C LYS A 437 24.92 12.68 5.53
N ALA A 438 24.82 13.48 6.56
CA ALA A 438 24.63 14.91 6.45
C ALA A 438 25.82 15.61 5.75
N LEU A 439 27.06 15.19 6.02
CA LEU A 439 28.24 15.69 5.32
C LEU A 439 28.22 15.32 3.82
N LEU A 440 27.77 14.11 3.48
CA LEU A 440 27.56 13.69 2.10
C LEU A 440 26.58 14.62 1.39
N LEU A 441 25.39 14.86 1.99
CA LEU A 441 24.37 15.77 1.45
C LEU A 441 24.89 17.21 1.33
N TYR A 442 25.59 17.70 2.34
CA TYR A 442 26.21 19.03 2.32
C TYR A 442 27.20 19.19 1.18
N ASN A 443 28.07 18.21 0.98
CA ASN A 443 29.06 18.25 -0.12
C ASN A 443 28.38 18.14 -1.49
N TYR A 444 27.34 17.33 -1.60
CA TYR A 444 26.53 17.22 -2.82
C TYR A 444 25.83 18.54 -3.16
N SER A 445 25.13 19.13 -2.19
CA SER A 445 24.40 20.40 -2.40
C SER A 445 25.32 21.57 -2.80
N ARG A 446 26.56 21.56 -2.31
CA ARG A 446 27.59 22.58 -2.68
C ARG A 446 28.08 22.41 -4.11
N LYS A 447 28.09 21.20 -4.64
CA LYS A 447 28.41 20.94 -6.06
C LYS A 447 27.29 21.44 -6.98
N LEU A 448 26.04 21.28 -6.60
CA LEU A 448 24.88 21.78 -7.34
C LEU A 448 24.95 23.28 -7.60
N LYS A 449 25.57 24.05 -6.72
CA LYS A 449 25.79 25.50 -6.89
C LYS A 449 26.64 25.85 -8.11
N LYS A 450 27.53 24.96 -8.56
CA LYS A 450 28.36 25.16 -9.76
C LYS A 450 27.62 24.84 -11.05
N PHE A 451 26.59 24.00 -11.01
CA PHE A 451 25.81 23.60 -12.18
C PHE A 451 24.72 24.62 -12.56
N GLY A 452 24.15 25.34 -11.60
CA GLY A 452 23.13 26.39 -11.86
C GLY A 452 23.70 27.63 -12.57
N SER A 453 25.02 27.76 -12.71
CA SER A 453 25.69 28.85 -13.39
C SER A 453 26.28 28.49 -14.76
N HIS A 454 26.22 27.26 -15.21
CA HIS A 454 26.79 26.79 -16.46
C HIS A 454 25.73 26.09 -17.33
N GLY A 455 25.36 26.80 -18.36
CA GLY A 455 24.86 26.37 -19.67
C GLY A 455 24.07 25.09 -19.85
N ARG A 456 22.91 25.27 -20.37
CA ARG A 456 21.78 24.45 -20.81
C ARG A 456 22.06 23.24 -21.73
N ASN A 457 23.26 22.68 -21.82
CA ASN A 457 23.64 21.74 -22.90
C ASN A 457 24.39 20.48 -22.49
N SER A 458 24.14 19.84 -21.37
CA SER A 458 24.68 18.50 -21.14
C SER A 458 23.59 17.46 -20.94
N LEU A 459 23.68 16.35 -21.66
CA LEU A 459 22.78 15.20 -21.57
C LEU A 459 22.75 14.56 -20.14
N GLU A 460 23.79 14.77 -19.35
CA GLU A 460 23.81 14.41 -17.92
C GLU A 460 22.81 15.21 -17.08
N PHE A 461 22.47 16.42 -17.52
CA PHE A 461 21.46 17.26 -16.88
C PHE A 461 20.04 16.77 -17.09
N TYR A 462 19.77 16.03 -18.16
CA TYR A 462 18.43 15.49 -18.48
C TYR A 462 17.98 14.38 -17.54
N TYR A 463 18.90 13.54 -17.06
CA TYR A 463 18.59 12.48 -16.10
C TYR A 463 18.44 12.99 -14.67
N ILE A 464 19.09 14.10 -14.33
CA ILE A 464 19.00 14.76 -13.03
C ILE A 464 17.79 15.71 -12.98
N ALA A 465 17.31 16.18 -14.14
CA ALA A 465 16.27 17.21 -14.24
C ALA A 465 14.85 16.70 -14.00
N GLU A 466 14.56 15.43 -14.20
CA GLU A 466 13.20 14.89 -14.02
C GLU A 466 12.75 14.90 -12.55
N ASP A 467 13.70 14.74 -11.58
CA ASP A 467 13.39 14.68 -10.14
C ASP A 467 13.97 15.87 -9.35
N HIS A 468 14.65 16.79 -9.99
CA HIS A 468 15.47 17.82 -9.33
C HIS A 468 14.79 18.66 -8.25
N PRO A 469 13.55 19.16 -8.40
CA PRO A 469 12.88 19.93 -7.33
C PRO A 469 12.57 19.07 -6.10
N PHE A 470 12.12 17.83 -6.30
CA PHE A 470 11.81 16.89 -5.23
C PHE A 470 13.07 16.53 -4.43
N ASP A 471 14.20 16.37 -5.11
CA ASP A 471 15.46 16.03 -4.47
C ASP A 471 16.01 17.17 -3.62
N LEU A 472 15.94 18.40 -4.13
CA LEU A 472 16.31 19.59 -3.36
C LEU A 472 15.41 19.75 -2.13
N ILE A 473 14.13 19.45 -2.23
CA ILE A 473 13.21 19.42 -1.09
C ILE A 473 13.69 18.41 -0.05
N ARG A 474 14.02 17.19 -0.48
CA ARG A 474 14.51 16.13 0.39
C ARG A 474 15.84 16.49 1.06
N ILE A 475 16.81 17.02 0.30
CA ILE A 475 18.12 17.44 0.82
C ILE A 475 17.96 18.59 1.82
N SER A 476 17.16 19.62 1.49
CA SER A 476 16.90 20.75 2.39
C SER A 476 16.29 20.28 3.71
N HIS A 477 15.26 19.42 3.63
CA HIS A 477 14.62 18.86 4.81
C HIS A 477 15.59 18.03 5.66
N ALA A 478 16.32 17.08 5.06
CA ALA A 478 17.26 16.21 5.79
C ALA A 478 18.37 17.01 6.48
N LEU A 479 18.92 18.05 5.84
CA LEU A 479 19.90 18.93 6.46
C LEU A 479 19.31 19.74 7.62
N ALA A 480 18.07 20.22 7.50
CA ALA A 480 17.35 20.87 8.58
C ALA A 480 17.09 19.92 9.75
N GLN A 481 16.68 18.69 9.47
CA GLN A 481 16.51 17.65 10.50
C GLN A 481 17.82 17.31 11.21
N TYR A 482 18.92 17.14 10.46
CA TYR A 482 20.23 16.91 11.06
C TYR A 482 20.63 18.09 11.96
N SER A 483 20.46 19.33 11.49
CA SER A 483 20.72 20.54 12.28
C SER A 483 19.95 20.54 13.61
N TYR A 484 18.66 20.18 13.56
CA TYR A 484 17.84 20.03 14.75
C TYR A 484 18.37 18.95 15.72
N LEU A 485 18.77 17.79 15.20
CA LEU A 485 19.35 16.71 16.01
C LEU A 485 20.69 17.12 16.65
N ALA A 486 21.55 17.82 15.90
CA ALA A 486 22.80 18.37 16.40
C ALA A 486 22.57 19.38 17.55
N ARG A 487 21.58 20.24 17.42
CA ARG A 487 21.14 21.16 18.48
C ARG A 487 20.69 20.41 19.74
N CYS A 488 19.91 19.33 19.58
CA CYS A 488 19.47 18.52 20.73
C CYS A 488 20.61 17.86 21.49
N LEU A 489 21.75 17.66 20.86
CA LEU A 489 23.00 17.15 21.48
C LEU A 489 23.98 18.25 21.88
N GLY A 490 23.63 19.52 21.72
CA GLY A 490 24.52 20.65 22.05
C GLY A 490 25.67 20.88 21.08
N ILE A 491 25.59 20.36 19.85
CA ILE A 491 26.63 20.47 18.82
C ILE A 491 26.32 21.69 17.93
N PHE A 492 26.51 22.87 18.49
CA PHE A 492 26.09 24.13 17.87
C PHE A 492 26.84 24.50 16.58
N GLY A 493 28.07 24.03 16.39
CA GLY A 493 28.84 24.24 15.15
C GLY A 493 28.19 23.56 13.96
N ASP A 494 27.81 22.29 14.13
CA ASP A 494 27.07 21.53 13.12
C ASP A 494 25.66 22.12 12.91
N GLU A 495 24.93 22.42 14.00
CA GLU A 495 23.63 23.07 13.91
C GLU A 495 23.66 24.29 12.98
N THR A 496 24.53 25.24 13.25
CA THR A 496 24.63 26.48 12.49
C THR A 496 24.99 26.25 11.02
N ARG A 497 25.97 25.37 10.78
CA ARG A 497 26.46 25.05 9.44
C ARG A 497 25.37 24.44 8.55
N PHE A 498 24.70 23.41 9.06
CA PHE A 498 23.71 22.65 8.27
C PHE A 498 22.39 23.40 8.14
N ARG A 499 21.98 24.16 9.17
CA ARG A 499 20.81 25.06 9.08
C ARG A 499 21.00 26.12 7.99
N LYS A 500 22.18 26.75 7.93
CA LYS A 500 22.49 27.72 6.89
C LYS A 500 22.41 27.14 5.49
N GLU A 501 22.90 25.91 5.31
CA GLU A 501 22.84 25.25 3.99
C GLU A 501 21.40 24.81 3.63
N ALA A 502 20.64 24.28 4.58
CA ALA A 502 19.23 23.96 4.38
C ALA A 502 18.42 25.21 3.97
N GLY A 503 18.62 26.35 4.68
CA GLY A 503 18.00 27.62 4.34
C GLY A 503 18.41 28.16 2.98
N ARG A 504 19.67 27.97 2.57
CA ARG A 504 20.14 28.36 1.23
C ARG A 504 19.38 27.57 0.13
N ILE A 505 19.18 26.27 0.34
CA ILE A 505 18.43 25.43 -0.61
C ILE A 505 16.95 25.84 -0.60
N ALA A 506 16.38 26.10 0.56
CA ALA A 506 15.00 26.54 0.73
C ALA A 506 14.72 27.85 -0.03
N VAL A 507 15.65 28.84 0.00
CA VAL A 507 15.55 30.07 -0.79
C VAL A 507 15.58 29.79 -2.29
N ILE A 508 16.42 28.85 -2.74
CA ILE A 508 16.44 28.42 -4.14
C ILE A 508 15.10 27.81 -4.55
N LEU A 509 14.57 26.92 -3.69
CA LEU A 509 13.26 26.30 -3.91
C LEU A 509 12.14 27.34 -3.96
N ALA A 510 12.10 28.26 -3.03
CA ALA A 510 11.07 29.31 -3.00
C ALA A 510 11.15 30.24 -4.25
N GLY A 511 12.35 30.50 -4.79
CA GLY A 511 12.52 31.27 -6.01
C GLY A 511 12.27 30.49 -7.30
N ALA A 512 12.71 29.23 -7.35
CA ALA A 512 12.64 28.39 -8.56
C ALA A 512 11.34 27.55 -8.65
N ALA A 513 10.70 27.25 -7.52
CA ALA A 513 9.50 26.42 -7.46
C ALA A 513 8.27 27.07 -8.14
N PHE A 514 8.35 28.35 -8.48
CA PHE A 514 7.25 29.10 -9.05
C PHE A 514 7.52 29.53 -10.50
N ASP A 515 8.79 29.47 -10.95
CA ASP A 515 9.15 29.63 -12.34
C ASP A 515 9.23 28.24 -12.99
N ARG A 516 8.60 28.10 -14.15
CA ARG A 516 8.49 26.88 -14.94
C ARG A 516 9.85 26.21 -15.12
N ALA A 517 10.05 25.00 -14.57
CA ALA A 517 11.21 24.18 -14.91
C ALA A 517 11.05 23.70 -16.36
N GLU A 518 11.91 24.17 -17.25
CA GLU A 518 11.97 23.68 -18.62
C GLU A 518 12.29 22.17 -18.59
N GLY A 519 11.37 21.33 -19.09
CA GLY A 519 11.59 19.90 -19.26
C GLY A 519 10.67 18.96 -18.48
N LEU A 520 10.04 19.41 -17.39
CA LEU A 520 9.03 18.59 -16.67
C LEU A 520 7.62 18.92 -17.19
N PRO A 521 6.73 17.89 -17.31
CA PRO A 521 5.31 18.14 -17.44
C PRO A 521 4.83 19.01 -16.28
N GLU A 522 4.02 20.02 -16.54
CA GLU A 522 3.60 21.00 -15.54
C GLU A 522 2.91 20.34 -14.31
N ASN A 523 2.15 19.29 -14.57
CA ASN A 523 1.48 18.50 -13.53
C ASN A 523 2.46 17.81 -12.57
N GLU A 524 3.54 17.23 -13.07
CA GLU A 524 4.55 16.55 -12.24
C GLU A 524 5.34 17.57 -11.41
N PHE A 525 5.71 18.68 -12.02
CA PHE A 525 6.38 19.78 -11.33
C PHE A 525 5.56 20.31 -10.14
N ILE A 526 4.27 20.56 -10.35
CA ILE A 526 3.38 21.05 -9.28
C ILE A 526 3.27 20.00 -8.16
N LEU A 527 3.08 18.73 -8.51
CA LEU A 527 2.91 17.66 -7.53
C LEU A 527 4.14 17.48 -6.66
N TYR A 528 5.34 17.51 -7.26
CA TYR A 528 6.59 17.40 -6.48
C TYR A 528 6.78 18.59 -5.53
N ASN A 529 6.42 19.80 -5.94
CA ASN A 529 6.55 20.98 -5.08
C ASN A 529 5.56 21.01 -3.90
N LEU A 530 4.43 20.31 -3.98
CA LEU A 530 3.52 20.15 -2.84
C LEU A 530 4.14 19.41 -1.66
N PHE A 531 5.14 18.54 -1.91
CA PHE A 531 5.89 17.88 -0.84
C PHE A 531 6.72 18.86 0.02
N ALA A 532 7.05 20.03 -0.51
CA ALA A 532 7.70 21.09 0.27
C ALA A 532 6.81 21.63 1.40
N GLY A 533 5.49 21.55 1.25
CA GLY A 533 4.54 21.83 2.34
C GLY A 533 4.41 20.63 3.26
N TYR A 534 3.91 19.53 2.77
CA TYR A 534 3.73 18.29 3.55
C TYR A 534 4.29 17.08 2.77
N PRO A 535 5.02 16.17 3.40
CA PRO A 535 5.34 16.08 4.84
C PRO A 535 6.55 16.91 5.29
N PHE A 536 7.34 17.51 4.36
CA PHE A 536 8.67 18.03 4.66
C PHE A 536 8.69 19.43 5.29
N ARG A 537 7.63 20.23 5.14
CA ARG A 537 7.50 21.56 5.75
C ARG A 537 8.77 22.43 5.64
N ILE A 538 9.20 22.67 4.40
CA ILE A 538 10.42 23.44 4.12
C ILE A 538 10.27 24.87 4.61
N GLU A 539 11.25 25.34 5.38
CA GLU A 539 11.31 26.72 5.87
C GLU A 539 11.28 27.72 4.70
N GLY A 540 10.42 28.75 4.78
CA GLY A 540 10.25 29.75 3.71
C GLY A 540 9.21 29.38 2.65
N VAL A 541 8.71 28.15 2.59
CA VAL A 541 7.55 27.79 1.77
C VAL A 541 6.28 28.18 2.52
N THR A 542 5.61 29.24 2.06
CA THR A 542 4.43 29.81 2.70
C THR A 542 3.13 29.14 2.25
N ALA A 543 2.05 29.37 2.99
CA ALA A 543 0.71 28.94 2.59
C ALA A 543 0.29 29.55 1.22
N ASP A 544 0.72 30.77 0.91
CA ASP A 544 0.41 31.43 -0.37
C ASP A 544 1.15 30.76 -1.54
N HIS A 545 2.39 30.34 -1.34
CA HIS A 545 3.11 29.53 -2.31
C HIS A 545 2.36 28.22 -2.62
N LEU A 546 1.95 27.48 -1.59
CA LEU A 546 1.21 26.24 -1.75
C LEU A 546 -0.18 26.46 -2.38
N ARG A 547 -0.84 27.57 -2.04
CA ARG A 547 -2.12 27.95 -2.65
C ARG A 547 -1.98 28.23 -4.13
N GLY A 548 -0.93 28.98 -4.54
CA GLY A 548 -0.62 29.22 -5.94
C GLY A 548 -0.35 27.92 -6.72
N LEU A 549 0.37 26.95 -6.14
CA LEU A 549 0.56 25.63 -6.74
C LEU A 549 -0.76 24.87 -6.91
N LEU A 550 -1.62 24.88 -5.90
CA LEU A 550 -2.92 24.20 -5.93
C LEU A 550 -3.89 24.87 -6.93
N GLU A 551 -3.83 26.18 -7.12
CA GLU A 551 -4.61 26.89 -8.12
C GLU A 551 -4.13 26.58 -9.54
N ARG A 552 -2.83 26.57 -9.79
CA ARG A 552 -2.25 26.10 -11.06
C ARG A 552 -2.64 24.66 -11.37
N MET A 553 -2.64 23.81 -10.37
CA MET A 553 -3.05 22.42 -10.50
C MET A 553 -4.51 22.30 -10.92
N ARG A 554 -5.41 23.11 -10.36
CA ARG A 554 -6.82 23.20 -10.81
C ARG A 554 -6.94 23.68 -12.24
N ALA A 555 -6.15 24.67 -12.64
CA ALA A 555 -6.13 25.14 -14.03
C ALA A 555 -5.68 24.04 -15.00
N TYR A 556 -4.79 23.16 -14.56
CA TYR A 556 -4.28 22.05 -15.39
C TYR A 556 -5.23 20.84 -15.44
N PHE A 557 -5.77 20.41 -14.29
CA PHE A 557 -6.62 19.21 -14.17
C PHE A 557 -8.12 19.53 -14.27
N GLY A 558 -8.51 20.81 -14.45
CA GLY A 558 -9.88 21.25 -14.36
C GLY A 558 -10.43 21.11 -12.93
N ASP A 559 -11.74 20.91 -12.82
CA ASP A 559 -12.38 20.68 -11.53
C ASP A 559 -12.16 19.25 -10.97
N ALA A 560 -11.14 18.55 -11.48
CA ALA A 560 -10.83 17.20 -11.00
C ALA A 560 -10.41 17.21 -9.54
N THR A 561 -11.09 16.46 -8.73
CA THR A 561 -10.81 16.32 -7.29
C THR A 561 -9.54 15.52 -7.02
N LEU A 562 -9.14 14.63 -7.94
CA LEU A 562 -7.99 13.73 -7.79
C LEU A 562 -6.94 13.97 -8.87
N PHE A 563 -5.68 13.73 -8.53
CA PHE A 563 -4.55 13.97 -9.42
C PHE A 563 -4.27 12.78 -10.31
N VAL A 564 -4.39 12.97 -11.61
CA VAL A 564 -4.20 11.94 -12.62
C VAL A 564 -2.86 12.14 -13.30
N LYS A 565 -2.01 11.12 -13.25
CA LYS A 565 -0.78 10.99 -14.05
C LYS A 565 -0.98 9.97 -15.17
N SER A 566 0.06 9.73 -15.96
CA SER A 566 0.04 8.72 -17.03
C SER A 566 -0.36 7.32 -16.55
N LEU A 567 -0.08 6.99 -15.29
CA LEU A 567 -0.37 5.70 -14.67
C LEU A 567 -1.77 5.60 -14.04
N GLY A 568 -2.50 6.71 -13.98
CA GLY A 568 -3.79 6.81 -13.29
C GLY A 568 -3.81 7.87 -12.20
N VAL A 569 -4.76 7.78 -11.29
CA VAL A 569 -4.83 8.65 -10.11
C VAL A 569 -3.67 8.34 -9.17
N ASP A 570 -2.80 9.30 -8.95
CA ASP A 570 -1.72 9.24 -7.96
C ASP A 570 -2.31 9.46 -6.55
N THR A 571 -2.45 8.39 -5.78
CA THR A 571 -3.08 8.44 -4.45
C THR A 571 -2.20 9.15 -3.43
N VAL A 572 -0.89 8.98 -3.52
CA VAL A 572 0.07 9.60 -2.58
C VAL A 572 0.09 11.11 -2.80
N SER A 573 0.22 11.57 -4.04
CA SER A 573 0.20 13.01 -4.36
C SER A 573 -1.14 13.66 -4.00
N SER A 574 -2.26 12.95 -4.19
CA SER A 574 -3.58 13.42 -3.77
C SER A 574 -3.67 13.60 -2.25
N LEU A 575 -3.12 12.65 -1.47
CA LEU A 575 -3.05 12.76 -0.01
C LEU A 575 -2.09 13.86 0.46
N VAL A 576 -0.98 14.09 -0.23
CA VAL A 576 -0.08 15.22 0.03
C VAL A 576 -0.82 16.54 -0.17
N ALA A 577 -1.58 16.69 -1.25
CA ALA A 577 -2.39 17.86 -1.49
C ALA A 577 -3.48 18.05 -0.41
N ALA A 578 -4.17 16.96 -0.02
CA ALA A 578 -5.15 17.02 1.06
C ALA A 578 -4.52 17.51 2.37
N ASN A 579 -3.32 17.03 2.73
CA ASN A 579 -2.62 17.48 3.93
C ASN A 579 -2.23 18.97 3.86
N ASN A 580 -1.76 19.46 2.71
CA ASN A 580 -1.50 20.89 2.55
C ASN A 580 -2.78 21.72 2.71
N LEU A 581 -3.90 21.27 2.14
CA LEU A 581 -5.20 21.92 2.31
C LEU A 581 -5.69 21.91 3.78
N ILE A 582 -5.48 20.79 4.51
CA ILE A 582 -5.79 20.72 5.95
C ILE A 582 -5.00 21.78 6.72
N MET A 583 -3.69 21.90 6.45
CA MET A 583 -2.83 22.90 7.11
C MET A 583 -3.25 24.34 6.79
N MET A 584 -3.80 24.58 5.60
CA MET A 584 -4.37 25.87 5.18
C MET A 584 -5.84 26.05 5.61
N LYS A 585 -6.42 25.08 6.31
CA LYS A 585 -7.84 25.06 6.73
C LYS A 585 -8.83 25.13 5.55
N ASP A 586 -8.42 24.70 4.35
CA ASP A 586 -9.24 24.72 3.14
C ASP A 586 -10.20 23.51 3.08
N PRO A 587 -11.54 23.72 2.90
CA PRO A 587 -12.54 22.67 2.88
C PRO A 587 -12.35 21.63 1.75
N LYS A 588 -11.63 21.96 0.70
CA LYS A 588 -11.40 21.07 -0.44
C LYS A 588 -10.60 19.81 -0.08
N CYS A 589 -9.90 19.81 1.08
CA CYS A 589 -9.30 18.59 1.61
C CYS A 589 -10.32 17.45 1.77
N ASP A 590 -11.54 17.77 2.20
CA ASP A 590 -12.61 16.80 2.42
C ASP A 590 -13.08 16.15 1.11
N GLU A 591 -13.06 16.89 0.00
CA GLU A 591 -13.41 16.37 -1.34
C GLU A 591 -12.40 15.31 -1.78
N ILE A 592 -11.10 15.60 -1.64
CA ILE A 592 -10.02 14.65 -1.99
C ILE A 592 -10.14 13.38 -1.14
N VAL A 593 -10.27 13.54 0.18
CA VAL A 593 -10.34 12.40 1.11
C VAL A 593 -11.57 11.54 0.82
N ARG A 594 -12.75 12.15 0.62
CA ARG A 594 -13.98 11.41 0.27
C ARG A 594 -13.87 10.70 -1.07
N ALA A 595 -13.28 11.34 -2.09
CA ALA A 595 -13.08 10.74 -3.40
C ALA A 595 -12.19 9.49 -3.31
N LEU A 596 -11.07 9.56 -2.58
CA LEU A 596 -10.20 8.41 -2.35
C LEU A 596 -10.90 7.30 -1.53
N MET A 597 -11.64 7.66 -0.49
CA MET A 597 -12.38 6.69 0.33
C MET A 597 -13.51 6.02 -0.44
N GLY A 598 -14.17 6.75 -1.34
CA GLY A 598 -15.29 6.25 -2.13
C GLY A 598 -14.91 5.17 -3.14
N THR A 599 -13.65 5.10 -3.55
CA THR A 599 -13.16 4.13 -4.53
C THR A 599 -12.99 2.73 -3.97
N LYS A 600 -12.86 2.57 -2.65
CA LYS A 600 -12.49 1.31 -1.97
C LYS A 600 -13.34 1.05 -0.74
N SER A 601 -14.59 0.73 -0.94
CA SER A 601 -15.44 0.29 0.18
C SER A 601 -15.06 -1.13 0.63
N GLY A 602 -14.91 -1.33 1.93
CA GLY A 602 -14.79 -2.63 2.58
C GLY A 602 -13.37 -3.13 2.87
N THR A 603 -12.35 -2.78 2.08
CA THR A 603 -10.96 -3.25 2.33
C THR A 603 -10.06 -2.20 2.96
N TYR A 604 -10.36 -0.92 2.76
CA TYR A 604 -9.65 0.23 3.34
C TYR A 604 -8.15 0.27 2.99
N VAL A 605 -7.81 -0.07 1.75
CA VAL A 605 -6.44 -0.07 1.23
C VAL A 605 -6.36 0.75 -0.05
N LEU A 606 -5.32 1.54 -0.18
CA LEU A 606 -5.04 2.33 -1.38
C LEU A 606 -3.83 1.76 -2.13
N PRO A 607 -3.91 1.64 -3.46
CA PRO A 607 -2.74 1.42 -4.30
C PRO A 607 -1.95 2.72 -4.48
N GLU A 608 -0.77 2.64 -5.10
CA GLU A 608 -0.04 3.85 -5.49
C GLU A 608 -0.78 4.63 -6.58
N PHE A 609 -1.25 3.91 -7.60
CA PHE A 609 -2.04 4.48 -8.67
C PHE A 609 -3.35 3.74 -8.86
N MET A 610 -4.43 4.49 -9.06
CA MET A 610 -5.76 3.96 -9.31
C MET A 610 -6.24 4.28 -10.72
N ASN A 611 -6.95 3.35 -11.29
CA ASN A 611 -7.73 3.57 -12.49
C ASN A 611 -8.93 4.51 -12.18
N PRO A 612 -9.03 5.69 -12.80
CA PRO A 612 -10.09 6.65 -12.50
C PRO A 612 -11.50 6.15 -12.84
N SER A 613 -11.63 5.17 -13.75
CA SER A 613 -12.92 4.63 -14.17
C SER A 613 -13.43 3.50 -13.28
N THR A 614 -12.53 2.72 -12.69
CA THR A 614 -12.90 1.53 -11.88
C THR A 614 -12.59 1.67 -10.40
N GLY A 615 -11.81 2.70 -10.01
CA GLY A 615 -11.30 2.87 -8.65
C GLY A 615 -10.31 1.80 -8.20
N ARG A 616 -9.87 0.91 -9.12
CA ARG A 616 -8.96 -0.19 -8.80
C ARG A 616 -7.53 0.14 -9.16
N ALA A 617 -6.55 -0.62 -8.63
CA ALA A 617 -5.15 -0.40 -8.93
C ALA A 617 -4.87 -0.47 -10.43
N SER A 618 -4.19 0.54 -10.95
CA SER A 618 -3.66 0.58 -12.31
C SER A 618 -2.16 0.26 -12.33
N TRP A 619 -1.48 0.44 -11.20
CA TRP A 619 -0.06 0.16 -11.02
C TRP A 619 0.24 -0.26 -9.58
N GLY A 620 1.34 -1.01 -9.38
CA GLY A 620 1.73 -1.55 -8.07
C GLY A 620 0.96 -2.81 -7.69
N ASP A 621 1.06 -3.21 -6.43
CA ASP A 621 0.51 -4.48 -5.90
C ASP A 621 -0.86 -4.31 -5.24
N GLY A 622 -1.43 -3.11 -5.28
CA GLY A 622 -2.72 -2.80 -4.66
C GLY A 622 -2.62 -2.27 -3.23
N ALA A 623 -1.75 -2.84 -2.41
CA ALA A 623 -1.49 -2.35 -1.05
C ALA A 623 -0.21 -1.51 -1.04
N SER A 624 -0.34 -0.18 -1.10
CA SER A 624 0.81 0.72 -1.01
C SER A 624 1.13 1.08 0.43
N MET A 625 2.39 0.84 0.84
CA MET A 625 2.93 1.26 2.13
C MET A 625 2.87 2.78 2.30
N THR A 626 3.29 3.49 1.25
CA THR A 626 3.32 4.95 1.22
C THR A 626 1.92 5.54 1.31
N ALA A 627 0.97 5.03 0.50
CA ALA A 627 -0.41 5.48 0.53
C ALA A 627 -1.09 5.20 1.88
N SER A 628 -0.81 4.03 2.49
CA SER A 628 -1.32 3.68 3.82
C SER A 628 -0.78 4.62 4.91
N ALA A 629 0.54 4.91 4.90
CA ALA A 629 1.16 5.85 5.83
C ALA A 629 0.61 7.28 5.68
N MET A 630 0.46 7.72 4.43
CA MET A 630 -0.09 9.04 4.12
C MET A 630 -1.56 9.16 4.46
N MET A 631 -2.38 8.12 4.24
CA MET A 631 -3.80 8.12 4.62
C MET A 631 -3.97 8.17 6.13
N PHE A 632 -3.19 7.37 6.88
CA PHE A 632 -3.18 7.45 8.35
C PHE A 632 -2.82 8.86 8.83
N ALA A 633 -1.75 9.44 8.28
CA ALA A 633 -1.30 10.78 8.62
C ALA A 633 -2.34 11.85 8.23
N THR A 634 -3.05 11.69 7.12
CA THR A 634 -4.13 12.60 6.70
C THR A 634 -5.27 12.59 7.70
N ILE A 635 -5.73 11.40 8.12
CA ILE A 635 -6.80 11.29 9.12
C ILE A 635 -6.37 11.88 10.46
N ARG A 636 -5.12 11.60 10.89
CA ARG A 636 -4.54 12.24 12.08
C ARG A 636 -4.53 13.76 11.96
N ASN A 637 -4.13 14.30 10.82
CA ASN A 637 -4.01 15.74 10.61
C ASN A 637 -5.38 16.44 10.50
N ILE A 638 -6.45 15.75 10.14
CA ILE A 638 -7.84 16.26 10.28
C ILE A 638 -8.19 16.47 11.75
N LEU A 639 -7.66 15.64 12.67
CA LEU A 639 -7.93 15.74 14.11
C LEU A 639 -7.01 16.73 14.78
N PHE A 640 -5.73 16.70 14.49
CA PHE A 640 -4.77 17.69 14.97
C PHE A 640 -3.49 17.74 14.12
N VAL A 641 -2.88 18.92 14.10
CA VAL A 641 -1.55 19.14 13.50
C VAL A 641 -0.61 19.67 14.59
N ASP A 642 0.55 19.03 14.73
CA ASP A 642 1.59 19.40 15.68
C ASP A 642 2.69 20.21 14.98
N TYR A 643 2.67 21.52 15.19
CA TYR A 643 3.75 22.42 14.79
C TYR A 643 4.84 22.47 15.87
N PRO A 644 6.06 22.96 15.58
CA PRO A 644 7.11 23.08 16.59
C PRO A 644 6.68 23.85 17.87
N GLU A 645 5.83 24.83 17.72
CA GLU A 645 5.45 25.77 18.79
C GLU A 645 3.96 25.69 19.16
N ARG A 646 3.17 24.87 18.46
CA ARG A 646 1.72 24.83 18.62
C ARG A 646 1.11 23.48 18.32
N LEU A 647 0.16 23.08 19.14
CA LEU A 647 -0.77 22.00 18.86
C LEU A 647 -2.08 22.59 18.30
N ASP A 648 -2.41 22.28 17.06
CA ASP A 648 -3.60 22.80 16.38
C ASP A 648 -4.66 21.69 16.32
N LEU A 649 -5.68 21.77 17.17
CA LEU A 649 -6.78 20.81 17.25
C LEU A 649 -7.87 21.16 16.24
N PHE A 650 -8.37 20.14 15.56
CA PHE A 650 -9.41 20.25 14.55
C PHE A 650 -9.13 21.36 13.53
N PRO A 651 -7.96 21.38 12.85
CA PRO A 651 -7.60 22.46 11.93
C PRO A 651 -8.67 22.68 10.85
N ARG A 652 -9.40 21.62 10.51
CA ARG A 652 -10.59 21.68 9.66
C ARG A 652 -11.77 20.98 10.37
N PRO A 653 -12.49 21.69 11.28
CA PRO A 653 -13.58 21.08 12.00
C PRO A 653 -14.76 20.80 11.08
N ARG A 654 -15.30 19.58 11.16
CA ARG A 654 -16.46 19.15 10.41
C ARG A 654 -17.71 19.38 11.23
N PRO A 655 -18.66 20.25 10.79
CA PRO A 655 -19.84 20.62 11.59
C PRO A 655 -20.61 19.44 12.16
N GLU A 656 -20.76 18.39 11.38
CA GLU A 656 -21.47 17.17 11.74
C GLU A 656 -20.84 16.43 12.94
N TRP A 657 -19.54 16.58 13.18
CA TRP A 657 -18.89 15.96 14.34
C TRP A 657 -19.18 16.67 15.66
N PHE A 658 -19.60 17.94 15.56
CA PHE A 658 -19.90 18.80 16.71
C PHE A 658 -21.41 18.92 16.97
N GLU A 659 -22.27 18.13 16.32
CA GLU A 659 -23.69 18.07 16.63
C GLU A 659 -23.92 17.54 18.04
N PRO A 660 -25.00 18.00 18.72
CA PRO A 660 -25.33 17.53 20.06
C PRO A 660 -25.47 16.02 20.14
N GLY A 661 -24.80 15.42 21.14
CA GLY A 661 -24.76 13.96 21.34
C GLY A 661 -23.55 13.29 20.71
N ASN A 662 -22.78 13.97 19.87
CA ASN A 662 -21.58 13.43 19.27
C ASN A 662 -20.36 13.54 20.20
N GLU A 663 -19.47 12.57 20.06
CA GLU A 663 -18.22 12.49 20.80
C GLU A 663 -17.06 12.17 19.86
N ILE A 664 -15.91 12.82 20.08
CA ILE A 664 -14.62 12.46 19.47
C ILE A 664 -13.72 11.97 20.59
N LYS A 665 -13.14 10.79 20.40
CA LYS A 665 -12.18 10.19 21.33
C LYS A 665 -10.88 9.90 20.61
N ILE A 666 -9.78 10.41 21.12
CA ILE A 666 -8.42 10.15 20.67
C ILE A 666 -7.66 9.57 21.85
N ASP A 667 -7.11 8.35 21.70
CA ASP A 667 -6.31 7.70 22.72
C ASP A 667 -4.89 7.47 22.22
N ASP A 668 -3.92 7.90 23.03
CA ASP A 668 -2.49 7.64 22.88
C ASP A 668 -1.93 7.92 21.46
N MET A 669 -2.44 8.96 20.79
CA MET A 669 -1.98 9.32 19.45
C MET A 669 -0.69 10.13 19.52
N PRO A 670 0.41 9.65 18.90
CA PRO A 670 1.70 10.33 18.98
C PRO A 670 1.71 11.71 18.35
N SER A 671 2.40 12.60 19.02
CA SER A 671 2.73 13.95 18.55
C SER A 671 4.18 14.28 18.94
N ARG A 672 4.69 15.39 18.45
CA ARG A 672 6.01 15.92 18.89
C ARG A 672 6.05 16.33 20.37
N PHE A 673 4.89 16.45 20.99
CA PHE A 673 4.75 16.77 22.42
C PHE A 673 4.60 15.52 23.30
N GLY A 674 4.54 14.34 22.70
CA GLY A 674 4.25 13.06 23.33
C GLY A 674 2.90 12.50 22.89
N LEU A 675 2.33 11.61 23.68
CA LEU A 675 1.03 10.99 23.37
C LEU A 675 -0.10 11.95 23.71
N ILE A 676 -1.00 12.18 22.77
CA ILE A 676 -2.21 12.96 22.96
C ILE A 676 -3.38 12.02 23.22
N SER A 677 -4.05 12.21 24.35
CA SER A 677 -5.32 11.54 24.67
C SER A 677 -6.33 12.63 25.05
N LEU A 678 -7.39 12.73 24.26
CA LEU A 678 -8.45 13.74 24.49
C LEU A 678 -9.83 13.19 24.15
N ARG A 679 -10.82 13.75 24.82
CA ARG A 679 -12.23 13.55 24.52
C ARG A 679 -12.90 14.90 24.25
N MET A 680 -13.58 15.02 23.13
CA MET A 680 -14.48 16.13 22.85
C MET A 680 -15.92 15.62 22.94
N ALA A 681 -16.72 16.24 23.78
CA ALA A 681 -18.15 15.93 23.91
C ALA A 681 -18.97 17.15 23.52
N SER A 682 -20.02 16.94 22.74
CA SER A 682 -20.92 17.99 22.26
C SER A 682 -22.31 17.79 22.83
N THR A 683 -22.86 18.86 23.44
CA THR A 683 -24.21 18.91 23.96
C THR A 683 -24.99 20.03 23.25
N VAL A 684 -26.28 20.16 23.56
CA VAL A 684 -27.11 21.26 23.05
C VAL A 684 -26.55 22.63 23.47
N ASN A 685 -25.97 22.74 24.67
CA ASN A 685 -25.55 23.99 25.24
C ASN A 685 -24.06 24.27 25.08
N GLU A 686 -23.23 23.26 25.08
CA GLU A 686 -21.79 23.42 25.11
C GLU A 686 -21.00 22.32 24.38
N ILE A 687 -19.76 22.63 24.05
CA ILE A 687 -18.74 21.68 23.63
C ILE A 687 -17.68 21.65 24.73
N GLN A 688 -17.34 20.46 25.19
CA GLN A 688 -16.26 20.23 26.14
C GLN A 688 -15.11 19.53 25.44
N VAL A 689 -13.88 20.06 25.59
CA VAL A 689 -12.64 19.41 25.20
C VAL A 689 -11.89 19.04 26.46
N HIS A 690 -11.81 17.76 26.73
CA HIS A 690 -11.15 17.20 27.90
C HIS A 690 -9.85 16.49 27.49
N PHE A 691 -8.72 16.92 28.02
CA PHE A 691 -7.43 16.27 27.85
C PHE A 691 -7.25 15.25 28.97
N GLU A 692 -7.32 13.96 28.63
CA GLU A 692 -7.28 12.87 29.62
C GLU A 692 -5.88 12.66 30.22
N LYS A 693 -4.82 13.03 29.49
CA LYS A 693 -3.43 12.88 29.92
C LYS A 693 -2.62 14.12 29.59
N LEU A 694 -1.75 14.52 30.50
CA LEU A 694 -0.73 15.53 30.22
C LEU A 694 0.30 14.97 29.23
N PRO A 695 0.56 15.62 28.10
CA PRO A 695 1.62 15.20 27.20
C PRO A 695 3.00 15.34 27.87
N LYS A 696 3.97 14.55 27.40
CA LYS A 696 5.34 14.56 27.96
C LYS A 696 5.98 15.96 27.93
N PHE A 697 5.63 16.73 26.91
CA PHE A 697 6.02 18.14 26.76
C PHE A 697 4.76 18.96 26.51
N VAL A 698 4.55 19.99 27.33
CA VAL A 698 3.39 20.88 27.15
C VAL A 698 3.62 21.74 25.92
N PRO A 699 2.68 21.76 24.94
CA PRO A 699 2.75 22.70 23.83
C PRO A 699 2.76 24.15 24.37
N PRO A 700 3.58 25.06 23.81
CA PRO A 700 3.50 26.47 24.16
C PRO A 700 2.10 27.07 23.95
N ASP A 701 1.51 26.73 22.78
CA ASP A 701 0.15 27.13 22.41
C ASP A 701 -0.69 25.91 22.00
N ILE A 702 -1.95 25.91 22.40
CA ILE A 702 -2.96 24.97 21.92
C ILE A 702 -4.04 25.78 21.22
N MET A 703 -4.16 25.55 19.90
CA MET A 703 -5.24 26.16 19.11
C MET A 703 -6.40 25.16 18.99
N ILE A 704 -7.60 25.59 19.29
CA ILE A 704 -8.83 24.81 19.12
C ILE A 704 -9.70 25.50 18.08
N ASN A 705 -10.02 24.80 17.00
CA ASN A 705 -10.87 25.29 15.93
C ASN A 705 -12.26 24.66 16.05
N LEU A 706 -13.29 25.48 15.92
CA LEU A 706 -14.69 25.07 16.00
C LEU A 706 -15.43 25.44 14.70
N PRO A 707 -16.45 24.69 14.29
CA PRO A 707 -17.16 24.94 13.02
C PRO A 707 -18.16 26.10 13.09
N PHE A 708 -18.37 26.71 14.27
CA PHE A 708 -19.30 27.79 14.51
C PHE A 708 -18.81 28.72 15.63
N ARG A 709 -19.40 29.90 15.69
CA ARG A 709 -19.08 30.91 16.72
C ARG A 709 -19.58 30.45 18.09
N THR A 710 -18.73 30.55 19.10
CA THR A 710 -19.05 30.22 20.49
C THR A 710 -18.73 31.35 21.46
N LYS A 711 -19.24 31.24 22.69
CA LYS A 711 -18.75 31.98 23.86
C LYS A 711 -17.97 30.98 24.71
N ILE A 712 -16.87 31.44 25.27
CA ILE A 712 -16.04 30.62 26.14
C ILE A 712 -16.47 30.82 27.57
N LYS A 713 -16.57 29.73 28.32
CA LYS A 713 -16.64 29.71 29.77
C LYS A 713 -15.35 29.04 30.26
N LEU A 714 -14.44 29.85 30.78
CA LEU A 714 -13.24 29.33 31.44
C LEU A 714 -13.53 29.23 32.94
N GLU A 715 -13.13 28.14 33.54
CA GLU A 715 -13.18 27.92 34.99
C GLU A 715 -11.86 28.26 35.67
N ASP A 716 -10.77 28.49 34.92
CA ASP A 716 -9.40 28.77 35.41
C ASP A 716 -8.75 29.98 34.73
N ASP A 717 -7.71 30.56 35.36
CA ASP A 717 -6.96 31.75 34.95
C ASP A 717 -6.09 31.62 33.72
N PHE A 718 -6.57 30.95 32.68
CA PHE A 718 -5.80 30.78 31.43
C PHE A 718 -5.96 32.00 30.54
N ILE A 719 -4.83 32.45 29.97
CA ILE A 719 -4.83 33.52 28.96
C ILE A 719 -5.35 32.94 27.66
N LEU A 720 -6.56 33.31 27.29
CA LEU A 720 -7.17 32.95 26.04
C LEU A 720 -7.05 34.09 25.06
N LYS A 721 -6.39 33.84 23.94
CA LYS A 721 -6.37 34.74 22.81
C LYS A 721 -7.33 34.22 21.74
N ARG A 722 -8.29 35.03 21.38
CA ARG A 722 -9.15 34.76 20.22
C ARG A 722 -8.38 35.16 18.97
N GLU A 723 -8.10 34.18 18.06
CA GLU A 723 -7.41 34.48 16.82
C GLU A 723 -8.40 34.96 15.75
N ASP A 724 -9.57 34.30 15.69
CA ASP A 724 -10.72 34.66 14.86
C ASP A 724 -12.05 34.28 15.53
N ASP A 725 -13.18 34.39 14.81
CA ASP A 725 -14.50 34.11 15.37
C ASP A 725 -14.73 32.61 15.70
N MET A 726 -13.86 31.70 15.24
CA MET A 726 -14.00 30.26 15.38
C MET A 726 -12.72 29.55 15.88
N SER A 727 -11.62 30.28 16.05
CA SER A 727 -10.33 29.73 16.49
C SER A 727 -9.87 30.41 17.80
N TYR A 728 -9.46 29.58 18.75
CA TYR A 728 -9.11 29.97 20.10
C TYR A 728 -7.74 29.45 20.50
N ILE A 729 -6.85 30.29 21.01
CA ILE A 729 -5.52 29.89 21.50
C ILE A 729 -5.55 29.87 23.02
N ILE A 730 -5.10 28.78 23.60
CA ILE A 730 -4.91 28.60 25.02
C ILE A 730 -3.42 28.51 25.27
N ASN A 731 -2.92 29.43 26.11
CA ASN A 731 -1.54 29.40 26.56
C ASN A 731 -1.45 28.57 27.82
N GLY A 732 -0.67 27.48 27.74
CA GLY A 732 -0.54 26.53 28.84
C GLY A 732 -1.45 25.30 28.67
N TRP A 733 -1.62 24.55 29.74
CA TRP A 733 -2.38 23.31 29.78
C TRP A 733 -3.59 23.42 30.70
N SER A 734 -4.77 23.10 30.18
CA SER A 734 -5.97 22.89 30.96
C SER A 734 -6.52 21.49 30.72
N SER A 735 -7.00 20.82 31.77
CA SER A 735 -7.61 19.50 31.64
C SER A 735 -8.97 19.56 30.93
N ILE A 736 -9.71 20.66 31.05
CA ILE A 736 -11.04 20.83 30.44
C ILE A 736 -11.19 22.27 29.91
N VAL A 737 -11.65 22.37 28.67
CA VAL A 737 -12.03 23.60 28.02
C VAL A 737 -13.48 23.52 27.58
N ARG A 738 -14.30 24.54 27.94
CA ARG A 738 -15.74 24.59 27.63
C ARG A 738 -16.08 25.74 26.72
N PHE A 739 -16.83 25.48 25.67
CA PHE A 739 -17.30 26.42 24.68
C PHE A 739 -18.84 26.41 24.68
N MET A 740 -19.44 27.51 25.10
CA MET A 740 -20.88 27.68 25.11
C MET A 740 -21.38 27.99 23.71
N ARG A 741 -22.41 27.28 23.27
CA ARG A 741 -23.09 27.58 21.99
C ARG A 741 -23.82 28.89 22.08
N ARG A 742 -23.82 29.69 21.04
CA ARG A 742 -24.59 30.92 20.95
C ARG A 742 -26.01 30.67 20.50
#